data_825b50f232b354842ec052885f82ec60
#
_entry.id   825b50f232b354842ec052885f82ec60
#
_cell.length_a   1.000
_cell.length_b   1.000
_cell.length_c   1.000
_cell.angle_alpha   90.00
_cell.angle_beta   90.00
_cell.angle_gamma   90.00
#
_symmetry.space_group_name_H-M   'P 1'
#
loop_
_entity.id
_entity.type
_entity.pdbx_description
1 polymer ?
#
loop_
_entity_poly.entity_id
_entity_poly.type
_entity_poly.pdbx_seq_one_letter_code
_entity_poly.pdbx_strand_id
1 'polypeptide(L)'
;MSKSKIAKYLFAGLFLCFVVFSATYCHSPNPSSKEAFLTKIDSAHHYLNVNDTVKYVGAPTCILCHQNIGESFMHTGMGESFDIATKQKSAAQFGPHVAVYDKFKDFYYHPFWKNDSLYVLEYRLKGRDTIYRHEQQINYVIGSGQHTNSHIYRVNGYLYQAPITFYTQKGEWDLAPGFSDGFNSRFSREVGLECMSCHNSYPEFTQGSTNKYKSVPNGITCERCHGAGEMHVRAMQLGYRVDTTKKIDYTIVNPAKLSVNLQVDLCERCHLQGNAVLKPGKSFYDFRPGMKLSDIEDVFMPKYTGMEDEYIMASHLARMKMSKCYLNSLNAGNKNSLKPYEGSMTCVTCHNPHVDVRNVSDNSFNTICQNCHGKKVTQVCTEDLAVRQKVNDNCISCHMPKGSTIDIPHVITTDHYIRIPIKNEDKKKVKEFITLYDVSNDNPTPEARGIAYIQQFAHFESDFPLLLDSAKHYFPDNTPALVRKNFSPLIDIYFYKQDYQHLLSYVGIMQPNFVLDSMLVHKDYANTDAWTAYRIGEAFYQINNVRGAEAFYRKAVALAPYVLEFNNKLGAALVLQNKFDEAEKIYNFILTQDPEFISALTNKGYIQLRKGNAEQAKTLYDKALALSPDDKQAMMNIAGWYIFEKQINKAQESLKAVLKKYPDEVQAKDLLKQLSAHT
;
A
#
# COMPACT_ATOMS: atom_id res chain seq x y z
N MET A 1 50.40 45.93 -0.70
CA MET A 1 50.82 44.55 -0.33
C MET A 1 50.94 43.73 -1.60
N SER A 2 52.13 43.11 -1.85
CA SER A 2 52.38 42.41 -3.12
C SER A 2 51.55 41.10 -3.20
N LYS A 3 51.10 40.72 -4.40
CA LYS A 3 50.33 39.49 -4.70
C LYS A 3 51.00 38.20 -4.13
N SER A 4 52.30 38.20 -3.83
CA SER A 4 53.05 37.10 -3.27
C SER A 4 52.77 36.87 -1.75
N LYS A 5 52.38 37.91 -1.00
CA LYS A 5 52.06 37.76 0.44
C LYS A 5 50.63 37.22 0.64
N ILE A 6 49.71 37.58 -0.25
CA ILE A 6 48.32 37.07 -0.19
C ILE A 6 48.26 35.54 -0.51
N ALA A 7 49.04 35.08 -1.49
CA ALA A 7 49.14 33.62 -1.81
C ALA A 7 49.70 32.79 -0.65
N LYS A 8 50.67 33.31 0.12
CA LYS A 8 51.21 32.62 1.29
C LYS A 8 50.22 32.51 2.45
N TYR A 9 49.37 33.51 2.67
CA TYR A 9 48.33 33.48 3.73
C TYR A 9 47.16 32.59 3.32
N LEU A 10 46.79 32.54 2.02
CA LEU A 10 45.78 31.63 1.51
C LEU A 10 46.24 30.16 1.57
N PHE A 11 47.53 29.86 1.27
CA PHE A 11 48.06 28.51 1.37
C PHE A 11 48.24 28.05 2.84
N ALA A 12 48.61 28.95 3.76
CA ALA A 12 48.69 28.64 5.18
C ALA A 12 47.29 28.48 5.80
N GLY A 13 46.30 29.24 5.38
CA GLY A 13 44.91 29.08 5.81
C GLY A 13 44.29 27.76 5.32
N LEU A 14 44.51 27.37 4.04
CA LEU A 14 44.08 26.10 3.50
C LEU A 14 44.79 24.89 4.17
N PHE A 15 46.05 25.01 4.48
CA PHE A 15 46.79 23.95 5.21
C PHE A 15 46.31 23.81 6.65
N LEU A 16 45.99 24.91 7.34
CA LEU A 16 45.43 24.89 8.69
C LEU A 16 43.99 24.31 8.69
N CYS A 17 43.18 24.65 7.72
CA CYS A 17 41.85 24.01 7.54
C CYS A 17 41.98 22.51 7.22
N PHE A 18 42.93 22.09 6.43
CA PHE A 18 43.14 20.66 6.12
C PHE A 18 43.66 19.87 7.35
N VAL A 19 44.52 20.46 8.17
CA VAL A 19 45.00 19.86 9.42
C VAL A 19 43.90 19.82 10.49
N VAL A 20 43.03 20.85 10.57
CA VAL A 20 41.86 20.86 11.47
C VAL A 20 40.82 19.87 10.98
N PHE A 21 40.58 19.77 9.66
CA PHE A 21 39.65 18.79 9.08
C PHE A 21 40.13 17.35 9.24
N SER A 22 41.44 17.09 9.09
CA SER A 22 42.02 15.78 9.34
C SER A 22 42.09 15.40 10.83
N ALA A 23 42.25 16.37 11.73
CA ALA A 23 42.24 16.12 13.18
C ALA A 23 40.80 15.88 13.72
N THR A 24 39.76 16.41 13.07
CA THR A 24 38.36 16.10 13.45
C THR A 24 37.86 14.78 12.89
N TYR A 25 38.50 14.22 11.87
CA TYR A 25 38.10 12.90 11.30
C TYR A 25 38.81 11.70 11.94
N CYS A 26 39.88 11.92 12.76
CA CYS A 26 40.51 10.88 13.53
C CYS A 26 40.07 10.86 15.00
N HIS A 27 38.74 10.81 15.25
CA HIS A 27 38.28 10.29 16.54
C HIS A 27 38.41 8.75 16.46
N SER A 28 39.57 8.23 16.82
CA SER A 28 39.67 6.86 17.25
C SER A 28 38.67 6.67 18.39
N PRO A 29 37.72 5.73 18.31
CA PRO A 29 36.79 5.51 19.41
C PRO A 29 37.60 5.27 20.66
N ASN A 30 37.24 5.92 21.77
CA ASN A 30 37.87 5.76 23.07
C ASN A 30 38.09 4.26 23.34
N PRO A 31 39.28 3.79 23.68
CA PRO A 31 39.60 2.36 23.86
C PRO A 31 38.55 1.65 24.73
N SER A 32 38.03 2.31 25.76
CA SER A 32 36.98 1.78 26.62
C SER A 32 35.63 1.58 25.87
N SER A 33 35.31 2.44 24.87
CA SER A 33 34.09 2.32 24.10
C SER A 33 34.15 1.23 23.01
N LYS A 34 35.37 0.96 22.48
CA LYS A 34 35.63 -0.15 21.55
C LYS A 34 35.51 -1.48 22.29
N GLU A 35 36.16 -1.61 23.44
CA GLU A 35 36.16 -2.83 24.23
C GLU A 35 34.78 -3.19 24.76
N ALA A 36 34.00 -2.20 25.26
CA ALA A 36 32.64 -2.38 25.69
C ALA A 36 31.72 -2.82 24.52
N PHE A 37 31.91 -2.28 23.32
CA PHE A 37 31.14 -2.67 22.15
C PHE A 37 31.44 -4.11 21.72
N LEU A 38 32.72 -4.50 21.69
CA LEU A 38 33.13 -5.88 21.34
C LEU A 38 32.65 -6.89 22.38
N THR A 39 32.74 -6.56 23.69
CA THR A 39 32.21 -7.40 24.77
C THR A 39 30.71 -7.61 24.63
N LYS A 40 29.97 -6.56 24.29
CA LYS A 40 28.49 -6.65 24.02
C LYS A 40 28.20 -7.64 22.89
N ILE A 41 28.97 -7.61 21.81
CA ILE A 41 28.80 -8.52 20.67
C ILE A 41 29.12 -9.95 21.05
N ASP A 42 30.26 -10.17 21.71
CA ASP A 42 30.73 -11.52 22.10
C ASP A 42 29.80 -12.21 23.10
N SER A 43 29.14 -11.44 23.96
CA SER A 43 28.18 -11.95 24.93
C SER A 43 26.74 -12.08 24.37
N ALA A 44 26.50 -11.71 23.11
CA ALA A 44 25.16 -11.76 22.53
C ALA A 44 24.72 -13.20 22.25
N HIS A 45 23.47 -13.49 22.62
CA HIS A 45 22.78 -14.76 22.35
C HIS A 45 21.51 -14.55 21.52
N HIS A 46 21.27 -13.32 21.05
CA HIS A 46 20.17 -12.91 20.20
C HIS A 46 20.62 -11.82 19.24
N TYR A 47 19.89 -11.64 18.14
CA TYR A 47 20.24 -10.63 17.15
C TYR A 47 20.10 -9.21 17.70
N LEU A 48 21.20 -8.47 17.77
CA LEU A 48 21.26 -7.12 18.33
C LEU A 48 20.58 -6.09 17.43
N ASN A 49 20.54 -6.34 16.14
CA ASN A 49 19.94 -5.43 15.14
C ASN A 49 18.40 -5.53 15.04
N VAL A 50 17.77 -6.39 15.84
CA VAL A 50 16.32 -6.39 16.05
C VAL A 50 15.88 -5.19 16.91
N ASN A 51 16.79 -4.62 17.71
CA ASN A 51 16.51 -3.45 18.53
C ASN A 51 16.23 -2.22 17.65
N ASP A 52 15.19 -1.46 17.99
CA ASP A 52 14.71 -0.29 17.25
C ASP A 52 15.68 0.89 17.23
N THR A 53 16.63 0.95 18.19
CA THR A 53 17.67 1.97 18.25
C THR A 53 18.78 1.76 17.22
N VAL A 54 18.93 0.54 16.64
CA VAL A 54 19.92 0.26 15.61
C VAL A 54 19.47 0.80 14.27
N LYS A 55 20.36 1.54 13.59
CA LYS A 55 20.03 2.30 12.37
C LYS A 55 20.26 1.50 11.10
N TYR A 56 19.43 1.79 10.11
CA TYR A 56 19.64 1.35 8.74
C TYR A 56 20.76 2.16 8.09
N VAL A 57 21.63 1.48 7.30
CA VAL A 57 22.81 2.08 6.67
C VAL A 57 22.68 2.24 5.15
N GLY A 58 21.67 1.59 4.56
CA GLY A 58 21.39 1.62 3.13
C GLY A 58 22.21 0.60 2.31
N ALA A 59 21.62 0.12 1.22
CA ALA A 59 22.23 -0.87 0.34
C ALA A 59 23.63 -0.49 -0.20
N PRO A 60 23.94 0.77 -0.56
CA PRO A 60 25.27 1.13 -1.01
C PRO A 60 26.38 0.75 -0.02
N THR A 61 26.14 0.90 1.30
CA THR A 61 27.08 0.51 2.34
C THR A 61 27.34 -1.01 2.35
N CYS A 62 26.30 -1.81 2.15
CA CYS A 62 26.39 -3.27 2.10
C CYS A 62 27.18 -3.74 0.88
N ILE A 63 26.93 -3.15 -0.27
CA ILE A 63 27.53 -3.52 -1.57
C ILE A 63 29.03 -3.26 -1.58
N LEU A 64 29.56 -2.31 -0.81
CA LEU A 64 31.01 -2.09 -0.70
C LEU A 64 31.80 -3.35 -0.31
N CYS A 65 31.20 -4.25 0.47
CA CYS A 65 31.83 -5.51 0.90
C CYS A 65 31.17 -6.75 0.25
N HIS A 66 29.89 -6.67 -0.13
CA HIS A 66 29.09 -7.77 -0.68
C HIS A 66 28.72 -7.53 -2.15
N GLN A 67 29.67 -7.07 -2.97
CA GLN A 67 29.45 -6.60 -4.34
C GLN A 67 28.68 -7.62 -5.19
N ASN A 68 29.20 -8.85 -5.35
CA ASN A 68 28.61 -9.86 -6.23
C ASN A 68 27.15 -10.22 -5.82
N ILE A 69 26.91 -10.32 -4.51
CA ILE A 69 25.58 -10.64 -3.98
C ILE A 69 24.64 -9.45 -4.19
N GLY A 70 25.12 -8.23 -3.95
CA GLY A 70 24.37 -7.02 -4.13
C GLY A 70 23.97 -6.81 -5.58
N GLU A 71 24.91 -6.93 -6.52
CA GLU A 71 24.65 -6.83 -7.96
C GLU A 71 23.62 -7.86 -8.42
N SER A 72 23.77 -9.14 -8.03
CA SER A 72 22.83 -10.20 -8.37
C SER A 72 21.44 -9.91 -7.80
N PHE A 73 21.34 -9.49 -6.53
CA PHE A 73 20.08 -9.22 -5.87
C PHE A 73 19.30 -8.07 -6.51
N MET A 74 19.98 -6.98 -6.89
CA MET A 74 19.33 -5.80 -7.50
C MET A 74 18.61 -6.13 -8.81
N HIS A 75 18.94 -7.23 -9.49
CA HIS A 75 18.28 -7.74 -10.68
C HIS A 75 17.20 -8.80 -10.41
N THR A 76 16.92 -9.11 -9.13
CA THR A 76 15.79 -9.98 -8.77
C THR A 76 14.47 -9.25 -8.85
N GLY A 77 13.38 -10.01 -8.93
CA GLY A 77 12.03 -9.42 -8.88
C GLY A 77 11.75 -8.58 -7.62
N MET A 78 12.44 -8.86 -6.50
CA MET A 78 12.37 -8.05 -5.28
C MET A 78 13.18 -6.75 -5.41
N GLY A 79 14.41 -6.82 -5.89
CA GLY A 79 15.25 -5.65 -6.14
C GLY A 79 14.61 -4.68 -7.12
N GLU A 80 13.98 -5.21 -8.17
CA GLU A 80 13.29 -4.46 -9.23
C GLU A 80 11.81 -4.14 -8.92
N SER A 81 11.33 -4.35 -7.69
CA SER A 81 9.90 -4.24 -7.37
C SER A 81 9.31 -2.83 -7.48
N PHE A 82 10.14 -1.78 -7.43
CA PHE A 82 9.73 -0.38 -7.53
C PHE A 82 10.89 0.49 -8.01
N ASP A 83 10.65 1.35 -9.01
CA ASP A 83 11.67 2.29 -9.49
C ASP A 83 11.03 3.49 -10.19
N ILE A 84 11.87 4.50 -10.50
CA ILE A 84 11.51 5.64 -11.35
C ILE A 84 11.04 5.11 -12.72
N ALA A 85 10.02 5.75 -13.28
CA ALA A 85 9.48 5.42 -14.59
C ALA A 85 10.48 5.79 -15.69
N THR A 86 11.32 4.84 -16.10
CA THR A 86 12.27 4.95 -17.21
C THR A 86 11.96 3.91 -18.28
N LYS A 87 12.48 4.12 -19.50
CA LYS A 87 12.34 3.15 -20.59
C LYS A 87 13.00 1.80 -20.26
N GLN A 88 14.08 1.81 -19.49
CA GLN A 88 14.76 0.59 -19.04
C GLN A 88 13.94 -0.18 -17.98
N LYS A 89 13.27 0.55 -17.09
CA LYS A 89 12.44 -0.05 -16.03
C LYS A 89 11.15 -0.63 -16.58
N SER A 90 10.57 -0.01 -17.59
CA SER A 90 9.28 -0.42 -18.15
C SER A 90 9.41 -1.69 -19.00
N ALA A 91 8.69 -2.74 -18.64
CA ALA A 91 8.51 -3.92 -19.48
C ALA A 91 7.41 -3.74 -20.54
N ALA A 92 6.72 -2.60 -20.51
CA ALA A 92 5.53 -2.37 -21.32
C ALA A 92 5.86 -2.06 -22.79
N GLN A 93 4.93 -2.46 -23.66
CA GLN A 93 4.95 -2.13 -25.08
C GLN A 93 4.08 -0.90 -25.34
N PHE A 94 4.56 -0.02 -26.18
CA PHE A 94 3.92 1.25 -26.54
C PHE A 94 3.69 1.31 -28.04
N GLY A 95 2.62 1.99 -28.45
CA GLY A 95 2.32 2.21 -29.87
C GLY A 95 1.16 3.17 -30.05
N PRO A 96 0.98 3.75 -31.25
CA PRO A 96 -0.04 4.77 -31.51
C PRO A 96 -1.48 4.25 -31.38
N HIS A 97 -1.67 2.96 -31.44
CA HIS A 97 -2.99 2.30 -31.37
C HIS A 97 -3.24 1.61 -30.02
N VAL A 98 -2.31 1.72 -29.07
CA VAL A 98 -2.49 1.17 -27.72
C VAL A 98 -3.47 2.04 -26.95
N ALA A 99 -4.66 1.52 -26.65
CA ALA A 99 -5.64 2.20 -25.82
C ALA A 99 -6.45 1.18 -25.03
N VAL A 100 -6.66 1.45 -23.73
CA VAL A 100 -7.56 0.70 -22.86
C VAL A 100 -8.86 1.46 -22.75
N TYR A 101 -9.99 0.78 -22.97
CA TYR A 101 -11.31 1.38 -22.85
C TYR A 101 -12.05 0.87 -21.62
N ASP A 102 -12.36 1.79 -20.71
CA ASP A 102 -13.28 1.53 -19.60
C ASP A 102 -14.72 1.83 -20.03
N LYS A 103 -15.46 0.77 -20.31
CA LYS A 103 -16.87 0.85 -20.74
C LYS A 103 -17.82 1.41 -19.70
N PHE A 104 -17.48 1.29 -18.39
CA PHE A 104 -18.34 1.75 -17.30
C PHE A 104 -18.22 3.25 -17.05
N LYS A 105 -17.01 3.80 -17.21
CA LYS A 105 -16.73 5.23 -17.03
C LYS A 105 -16.71 5.99 -18.35
N ASP A 106 -16.72 5.27 -19.48
CA ASP A 106 -16.64 5.83 -20.84
C ASP A 106 -15.37 6.69 -21.01
N PHE A 107 -14.22 6.12 -20.63
CA PHE A 107 -12.90 6.72 -20.84
C PHE A 107 -11.97 5.78 -21.58
N TYR A 108 -11.11 6.36 -22.40
CA TYR A 108 -9.97 5.71 -23.03
C TYR A 108 -8.69 6.14 -22.31
N TYR A 109 -7.76 5.21 -22.15
CA TYR A 109 -6.43 5.43 -21.57
C TYR A 109 -5.37 5.04 -22.58
N HIS A 110 -4.49 6.00 -22.95
CA HIS A 110 -3.39 5.78 -23.88
C HIS A 110 -2.05 6.07 -23.19
N PRO A 111 -1.20 5.06 -22.94
CA PRO A 111 0.15 5.26 -22.41
C PRO A 111 1.12 5.67 -23.52
N PHE A 112 1.95 6.66 -23.25
CA PHE A 112 2.94 7.11 -24.23
C PHE A 112 4.16 7.79 -23.57
N TRP A 113 5.28 7.78 -24.30
CA TRP A 113 6.48 8.52 -23.91
C TRP A 113 6.51 9.88 -24.59
N LYS A 114 6.76 10.92 -23.81
CA LYS A 114 7.04 12.28 -24.28
C LYS A 114 8.44 12.65 -23.83
N ASN A 115 9.40 12.64 -24.75
CA ASN A 115 10.82 12.60 -24.43
C ASN A 115 11.16 11.37 -23.56
N ASP A 116 11.71 11.57 -22.35
CA ASP A 116 12.04 10.50 -21.42
C ASP A 116 11.05 10.37 -20.26
N SER A 117 9.91 11.03 -20.33
CA SER A 117 8.85 10.96 -19.33
C SER A 117 7.68 10.13 -19.84
N LEU A 118 7.18 9.23 -18.99
CA LEU A 118 6.00 8.43 -19.26
C LEU A 118 4.74 9.22 -18.90
N TYR A 119 3.73 9.15 -19.74
CA TYR A 119 2.41 9.74 -19.54
C TYR A 119 1.30 8.74 -19.78
N VAL A 120 0.16 8.95 -19.15
CA VAL A 120 -1.11 8.34 -19.48
C VAL A 120 -2.07 9.45 -19.90
N LEU A 121 -2.55 9.39 -21.14
CA LEU A 121 -3.61 10.24 -21.63
C LEU A 121 -4.95 9.57 -21.36
N GLU A 122 -5.79 10.22 -20.57
CA GLU A 122 -7.21 9.87 -20.43
C GLU A 122 -8.02 10.75 -21.39
N TYR A 123 -8.93 10.16 -22.17
CA TYR A 123 -9.76 10.92 -23.09
C TYR A 123 -11.13 10.29 -23.30
N ARG A 124 -12.07 11.09 -23.80
CA ARG A 124 -13.42 10.65 -24.16
C ARG A 124 -13.75 11.07 -25.58
N LEU A 125 -14.47 10.21 -26.28
CA LEU A 125 -14.89 10.44 -27.66
C LEU A 125 -16.39 10.68 -27.77
N LYS A 126 -16.80 11.52 -28.73
CA LYS A 126 -18.17 11.63 -29.23
C LYS A 126 -18.12 11.47 -30.76
N GLY A 127 -18.47 10.28 -31.23
CA GLY A 127 -18.20 9.90 -32.61
C GLY A 127 -16.68 9.83 -32.86
N ARG A 128 -16.16 10.70 -33.72
CA ARG A 128 -14.72 10.81 -34.02
C ARG A 128 -14.02 11.94 -33.26
N ASP A 129 -14.76 12.78 -32.56
CA ASP A 129 -14.25 13.97 -31.91
C ASP A 129 -13.83 13.67 -30.46
N THR A 130 -12.65 14.12 -30.08
CA THR A 130 -12.21 14.08 -28.67
C THR A 130 -12.85 15.24 -27.92
N ILE A 131 -13.77 14.91 -27.02
CA ILE A 131 -14.55 15.90 -26.23
C ILE A 131 -13.97 16.14 -24.83
N TYR A 132 -13.02 15.34 -24.41
CA TYR A 132 -12.32 15.46 -23.13
C TYR A 132 -10.91 14.88 -23.27
N ARG A 133 -9.95 15.50 -22.58
CA ARG A 133 -8.55 15.08 -22.58
C ARG A 133 -7.87 15.52 -21.28
N HIS A 134 -7.18 14.58 -20.61
CA HIS A 134 -6.32 14.83 -19.46
C HIS A 134 -5.02 14.01 -19.59
N GLU A 135 -3.85 14.65 -19.43
CA GLU A 135 -2.54 13.99 -19.47
C GLU A 135 -1.94 13.94 -18.07
N GLN A 136 -1.69 12.74 -17.55
CA GLN A 136 -1.04 12.53 -16.26
C GLN A 136 0.38 12.00 -16.47
N GLN A 137 1.39 12.70 -15.95
CA GLN A 137 2.76 12.21 -15.90
C GLN A 137 2.91 11.10 -14.88
N ILE A 138 3.59 10.02 -15.24
CA ILE A 138 3.91 8.88 -14.40
C ILE A 138 5.34 9.04 -13.86
N ASN A 139 5.53 8.88 -12.55
CA ASN A 139 6.81 9.07 -11.89
C ASN A 139 7.50 7.75 -11.55
N TYR A 140 6.72 6.68 -11.23
CA TYR A 140 7.26 5.40 -10.81
C TYR A 140 6.53 4.25 -11.49
N VAL A 141 7.25 3.12 -11.60
CA VAL A 141 6.70 1.82 -12.00
C VAL A 141 6.83 0.86 -10.82
N ILE A 142 5.72 0.27 -10.41
CA ILE A 142 5.65 -0.78 -9.39
C ILE A 142 5.53 -2.14 -10.07
N GLY A 143 6.27 -3.13 -9.54
CA GLY A 143 6.43 -4.46 -10.13
C GLY A 143 7.71 -4.59 -10.96
N SER A 144 8.32 -5.76 -10.93
CA SER A 144 9.58 -6.04 -11.65
C SER A 144 9.42 -6.19 -13.17
N GLY A 145 8.18 -6.24 -13.66
CA GLY A 145 7.90 -6.57 -15.07
C GLY A 145 7.86 -8.06 -15.37
N GLN A 146 8.02 -8.95 -14.38
CA GLN A 146 7.87 -10.40 -14.60
C GLN A 146 6.41 -10.79 -14.85
N HIS A 147 5.47 -10.16 -14.14
CA HIS A 147 4.04 -10.38 -14.27
C HIS A 147 3.31 -9.14 -14.75
N THR A 148 3.57 -8.00 -14.09
CA THR A 148 2.92 -6.72 -14.37
C THR A 148 3.87 -5.56 -14.17
N ASN A 149 3.55 -4.42 -14.81
CA ASN A 149 4.00 -3.10 -14.43
C ASN A 149 2.78 -2.22 -14.18
N SER A 150 2.53 -1.84 -12.95
CA SER A 150 1.57 -0.81 -12.58
C SER A 150 2.27 0.55 -12.47
N HIS A 151 1.52 1.63 -12.59
CA HIS A 151 2.06 2.97 -12.80
C HIS A 151 1.61 3.89 -11.68
N ILE A 152 2.55 4.65 -11.11
CA ILE A 152 2.33 5.54 -9.97
C ILE A 152 2.72 6.96 -10.38
N TYR A 153 1.89 7.92 -10.05
CA TYR A 153 2.23 9.33 -10.18
C TYR A 153 2.33 10.01 -8.82
N ARG A 154 3.01 11.17 -8.78
CA ARG A 154 3.31 11.90 -7.56
C ARG A 154 2.89 13.35 -7.67
N VAL A 155 2.14 13.83 -6.68
CA VAL A 155 1.79 15.25 -6.53
C VAL A 155 2.24 15.72 -5.17
N ASN A 156 3.27 16.59 -5.10
CA ASN A 156 3.79 17.18 -3.85
C ASN A 156 4.04 16.16 -2.71
N GLY A 157 4.48 14.97 -3.10
CA GLY A 157 4.75 13.86 -2.19
C GLY A 157 3.60 12.87 -2.01
N TYR A 158 2.38 13.17 -2.39
CA TYR A 158 1.27 12.22 -2.44
C TYR A 158 1.46 11.25 -3.61
N LEU A 159 1.27 9.97 -3.37
CA LEU A 159 1.38 8.92 -4.38
C LEU A 159 0.01 8.35 -4.73
N TYR A 160 -0.26 8.24 -6.02
CA TYR A 160 -1.50 7.68 -6.55
C TYR A 160 -1.22 6.68 -7.66
N GLN A 161 -2.06 5.65 -7.75
CA GLN A 161 -2.01 4.67 -8.82
C GLN A 161 -2.76 5.18 -10.06
N ALA A 162 -2.14 5.03 -11.23
CA ALA A 162 -2.79 5.28 -12.51
C ALA A 162 -3.77 4.13 -12.87
N PRO A 163 -4.80 4.41 -13.69
CA PRO A 163 -5.88 3.46 -13.95
C PRO A 163 -5.51 2.24 -14.79
N ILE A 164 -4.34 2.21 -15.42
CA ILE A 164 -3.91 1.13 -16.30
C ILE A 164 -2.61 0.47 -15.88
N THR A 165 -2.51 -0.82 -16.15
CA THR A 165 -1.37 -1.69 -15.87
C THR A 165 -0.98 -2.43 -17.15
N PHE A 166 0.31 -2.65 -17.36
CA PHE A 166 0.81 -3.55 -18.39
C PHE A 166 0.96 -4.96 -17.82
N TYR A 167 0.30 -5.93 -18.43
CA TYR A 167 0.32 -7.35 -18.06
C TYR A 167 1.32 -8.09 -18.96
N THR A 168 2.53 -8.27 -18.44
CA THR A 168 3.68 -8.76 -19.22
C THR A 168 3.46 -10.16 -19.79
N GLN A 169 2.84 -11.05 -19.05
CA GLN A 169 2.58 -12.43 -19.51
C GLN A 169 1.63 -12.48 -20.71
N LYS A 170 0.73 -11.51 -20.81
CA LYS A 170 -0.21 -11.39 -21.93
C LYS A 170 0.30 -10.44 -23.03
N GLY A 171 1.24 -9.56 -22.66
CA GLY A 171 1.80 -8.57 -23.58
C GLY A 171 0.85 -7.43 -23.90
N GLU A 172 -0.10 -7.11 -22.99
CA GLU A 172 -1.13 -6.09 -23.22
C GLU A 172 -1.34 -5.16 -22.04
N TRP A 173 -1.90 -3.99 -22.35
CA TRP A 173 -2.40 -3.03 -21.36
C TRP A 173 -3.86 -3.32 -21.08
N ASP A 174 -4.23 -3.27 -19.78
CA ASP A 174 -5.62 -3.32 -19.35
C ASP A 174 -5.80 -2.47 -18.08
N LEU A 175 -7.03 -2.37 -17.59
CA LEU A 175 -7.32 -1.69 -16.32
C LEU A 175 -6.47 -2.30 -15.19
N ALA A 176 -6.03 -1.46 -14.27
CA ALA A 176 -5.26 -1.90 -13.12
C ALA A 176 -6.06 -2.86 -12.22
N PRO A 177 -5.42 -3.75 -11.46
CA PRO A 177 -6.11 -4.67 -10.55
C PRO A 177 -7.08 -3.91 -9.63
N GLY A 178 -8.33 -4.37 -9.56
CA GLY A 178 -9.40 -3.73 -8.79
C GLY A 178 -10.01 -2.46 -9.42
N PHE A 179 -9.73 -2.17 -10.70
CA PHE A 179 -10.36 -1.07 -11.44
C PHE A 179 -11.45 -1.54 -12.42
N SER A 180 -11.63 -2.85 -12.56
CA SER A 180 -12.65 -3.44 -13.42
C SER A 180 -14.08 -3.20 -12.91
N ASP A 181 -15.08 -3.51 -13.74
CA ASP A 181 -16.50 -3.62 -13.38
C ASP A 181 -17.12 -2.35 -12.72
N GLY A 182 -16.60 -1.18 -13.12
CA GLY A 182 -17.09 0.10 -12.64
C GLY A 182 -16.35 0.66 -11.42
N PHE A 183 -15.43 -0.09 -10.84
CA PHE A 183 -14.62 0.32 -9.67
C PHE A 183 -13.43 1.23 -10.02
N ASN A 184 -13.27 1.62 -11.29
CA ASN A 184 -12.19 2.52 -11.69
C ASN A 184 -12.34 3.90 -11.01
N SER A 185 -11.44 4.17 -10.08
CA SER A 185 -11.33 5.47 -9.39
C SER A 185 -10.53 6.51 -10.19
N ARG A 186 -10.18 6.20 -11.43
CA ARG A 186 -9.34 7.04 -12.30
C ARG A 186 -7.98 7.28 -11.64
N PHE A 187 -7.60 8.53 -11.42
CA PHE A 187 -6.33 8.94 -10.83
C PHE A 187 -6.40 9.22 -9.33
N SER A 188 -7.35 8.63 -8.57
CA SER A 188 -7.53 8.94 -7.15
C SER A 188 -7.22 7.80 -6.18
N ARG A 189 -6.73 6.63 -6.66
CA ARG A 189 -6.35 5.55 -5.76
C ARG A 189 -5.04 5.87 -5.05
N GLU A 190 -5.10 6.06 -3.75
CA GLU A 190 -3.95 6.32 -2.89
C GLU A 190 -3.02 5.11 -2.76
N VAL A 191 -1.70 5.35 -2.71
CA VAL A 191 -0.68 4.34 -2.48
C VAL A 191 -0.12 4.52 -1.08
N GLY A 192 -0.71 3.81 -0.11
CA GLY A 192 -0.38 3.88 1.31
C GLY A 192 0.82 3.02 1.72
N LEU A 193 1.11 3.03 3.02
CA LEU A 193 2.23 2.28 3.62
C LEU A 193 2.13 0.77 3.41
N GLU A 194 0.93 0.21 3.38
CA GLU A 194 0.71 -1.22 3.13
C GLU A 194 1.29 -1.62 1.77
N CYS A 195 0.90 -0.93 0.68
CA CYS A 195 1.42 -1.18 -0.66
C CYS A 195 2.95 -1.05 -0.72
N MET A 196 3.47 0.02 -0.11
CA MET A 196 4.91 0.31 -0.11
C MET A 196 5.69 -0.70 0.72
N SER A 197 5.10 -1.31 1.75
CA SER A 197 5.79 -2.27 2.63
C SER A 197 6.28 -3.51 1.89
N CYS A 198 5.59 -3.93 0.83
CA CYS A 198 5.96 -5.10 0.00
C CYS A 198 6.80 -4.73 -1.22
N HIS A 199 6.73 -3.49 -1.69
CA HIS A 199 7.37 -3.06 -2.94
C HIS A 199 8.54 -2.10 -2.75
N ASN A 200 8.75 -1.59 -1.53
CA ASN A 200 9.75 -0.57 -1.26
C ASN A 200 10.51 -0.85 0.06
N SER A 201 11.71 -0.33 0.19
CA SER A 201 12.54 -0.54 1.38
C SER A 201 12.04 0.26 2.59
N TYR A 202 12.49 1.49 2.72
CA TYR A 202 12.13 2.36 3.85
C TYR A 202 11.82 3.76 3.33
N PRO A 203 10.59 4.01 2.81
CA PRO A 203 10.21 5.34 2.38
C PRO A 203 10.05 6.27 3.57
N GLU A 204 10.38 7.54 3.39
CA GLU A 204 10.20 8.55 4.42
C GLU A 204 8.73 9.03 4.39
N PHE A 205 7.89 8.34 5.12
CA PHE A 205 6.46 8.63 5.21
C PHE A 205 6.18 9.88 6.03
N THR A 206 5.21 10.68 5.60
CA THR A 206 4.74 11.85 6.34
C THR A 206 3.61 11.44 7.28
N GLN A 207 3.87 11.41 8.58
CA GLN A 207 2.86 11.08 9.59
C GLN A 207 1.66 12.05 9.52
N GLY A 208 0.46 11.54 9.76
CA GLY A 208 -0.77 12.32 9.61
C GLY A 208 -1.22 12.50 8.16
N SER A 209 -0.76 11.61 7.28
CA SER A 209 -1.25 11.42 5.91
C SER A 209 -1.66 9.95 5.70
N THR A 210 -2.18 9.62 4.52
CA THR A 210 -2.45 8.25 4.07
C THR A 210 -1.43 7.77 3.02
N ASN A 211 -0.93 8.69 2.18
CA ASN A 211 -0.13 8.37 1.01
C ASN A 211 0.93 9.44 0.68
N LYS A 212 1.35 10.25 1.67
CA LYS A 212 2.35 11.31 1.47
C LYS A 212 3.74 10.88 1.93
N TYR A 213 4.74 11.07 1.07
CA TYR A 213 6.13 10.67 1.29
C TYR A 213 7.07 11.84 0.98
N LYS A 214 8.09 12.05 1.80
CA LYS A 214 9.17 12.99 1.51
C LYS A 214 10.15 12.39 0.50
N SER A 215 10.52 11.13 0.71
CA SER A 215 11.37 10.37 -0.20
C SER A 215 10.87 8.93 -0.35
N VAL A 216 11.14 8.36 -1.53
CA VAL A 216 10.77 6.99 -1.89
C VAL A 216 11.98 6.33 -2.52
N PRO A 217 12.67 5.42 -1.83
CA PRO A 217 13.79 4.66 -2.39
C PRO A 217 13.31 3.61 -3.38
N ASN A 218 14.24 3.08 -4.19
CA ASN A 218 13.94 2.04 -5.17
C ASN A 218 13.83 0.67 -4.51
N GLY A 219 12.88 -0.13 -4.91
CA GLY A 219 12.70 -1.55 -4.63
C GLY A 219 12.98 -2.03 -3.19
N ILE A 220 13.10 -3.32 -3.07
CA ILE A 220 13.53 -3.98 -1.82
C ILE A 220 15.05 -4.01 -1.77
N THR A 221 15.64 -3.80 -0.60
CA THR A 221 17.10 -3.84 -0.39
C THR A 221 17.51 -4.82 0.72
N CYS A 222 18.81 -4.99 0.90
CA CYS A 222 19.43 -5.95 1.83
C CYS A 222 18.82 -5.94 3.23
N GLU A 223 18.60 -4.75 3.79
CA GLU A 223 18.17 -4.57 5.17
C GLU A 223 16.71 -4.96 5.41
N ARG A 224 15.91 -5.16 4.34
CA ARG A 224 14.53 -5.70 4.47
C ARG A 224 14.52 -7.15 4.93
N CYS A 225 15.60 -7.90 4.63
CA CYS A 225 15.78 -9.31 5.00
C CYS A 225 16.84 -9.53 6.08
N HIS A 226 17.85 -8.66 6.15
CA HIS A 226 18.94 -8.78 7.08
C HIS A 226 18.83 -7.87 8.31
N GLY A 227 17.90 -6.92 8.31
CA GLY A 227 17.73 -5.93 9.38
C GLY A 227 18.76 -4.82 9.32
N ALA A 228 18.68 -3.90 10.28
CA ALA A 228 19.53 -2.71 10.36
C ALA A 228 21.03 -3.06 10.44
N GLY A 229 21.84 -2.47 9.54
CA GLY A 229 23.23 -2.84 9.32
C GLY A 229 24.25 -2.16 10.23
N GLU A 230 23.89 -1.14 11.01
CA GLU A 230 24.82 -0.30 11.78
C GLU A 230 25.78 -1.11 12.68
N MET A 231 25.24 -2.07 13.44
CA MET A 231 26.05 -2.90 14.34
C MET A 231 27.07 -3.75 13.59
N HIS A 232 26.64 -4.35 12.48
CA HIS A 232 27.50 -5.19 11.63
C HIS A 232 28.61 -4.36 10.99
N VAL A 233 28.28 -3.24 10.36
CA VAL A 233 29.25 -2.35 9.71
C VAL A 233 30.31 -1.88 10.73
N ARG A 234 29.88 -1.45 11.91
CA ARG A 234 30.77 -1.01 12.98
C ARG A 234 31.68 -2.17 13.45
N ALA A 235 31.12 -3.36 13.62
CA ALA A 235 31.91 -4.55 13.99
C ALA A 235 33.01 -4.85 12.96
N MET A 236 32.68 -4.85 11.67
CA MET A 236 33.61 -5.08 10.58
C MET A 236 34.69 -4.01 10.51
N GLN A 237 34.36 -2.73 10.69
CA GLN A 237 35.33 -1.62 10.75
C GLN A 237 36.30 -1.72 11.91
N LEU A 238 35.88 -2.30 13.03
CA LEU A 238 36.74 -2.57 14.21
C LEU A 238 37.57 -3.84 14.08
N GLY A 239 37.46 -4.55 12.96
CA GLY A 239 38.19 -5.81 12.69
C GLY A 239 37.57 -7.05 13.34
N TYR A 240 36.37 -6.94 13.92
CA TYR A 240 35.65 -8.08 14.47
C TYR A 240 35.03 -8.92 13.35
N ARG A 241 35.41 -10.20 13.31
CA ARG A 241 34.90 -11.14 12.30
C ARG A 241 34.44 -12.42 12.97
N VAL A 242 33.28 -12.87 12.59
CA VAL A 242 32.70 -14.14 13.07
C VAL A 242 32.90 -15.21 12.00
N ASP A 243 33.44 -16.34 12.37
CA ASP A 243 33.39 -17.55 11.53
C ASP A 243 31.95 -18.11 11.54
N THR A 244 31.19 -17.73 10.55
CA THR A 244 29.76 -18.12 10.46
C THR A 244 29.52 -19.59 10.17
N THR A 245 30.58 -20.37 9.93
CA THR A 245 30.50 -21.83 9.86
C THR A 245 30.45 -22.48 11.25
N LYS A 246 30.91 -21.77 12.30
CA LYS A 246 31.00 -22.26 13.68
C LYS A 246 30.12 -21.50 14.66
N LYS A 247 29.77 -20.24 14.36
CA LYS A 247 28.98 -19.35 15.24
C LYS A 247 27.94 -18.55 14.46
N ILE A 248 26.98 -17.99 15.17
CA ILE A 248 26.07 -17.02 14.63
C ILE A 248 26.63 -15.61 14.82
N ASP A 249 26.64 -14.80 13.77
CA ASP A 249 26.91 -13.37 13.88
C ASP A 249 25.62 -12.65 14.35
N TYR A 250 25.59 -12.28 15.62
CA TYR A 250 24.43 -11.59 16.19
C TYR A 250 24.41 -10.09 15.90
N THR A 251 25.34 -9.55 15.15
CA THR A 251 25.34 -8.13 14.75
C THR A 251 24.38 -7.85 13.61
N ILE A 252 24.00 -8.89 12.83
CA ILE A 252 23.09 -8.81 11.70
C ILE A 252 22.33 -10.13 11.54
N VAL A 253 21.05 -10.06 11.17
CA VAL A 253 20.29 -11.27 10.89
C VAL A 253 20.79 -11.94 9.62
N ASN A 254 21.13 -13.23 9.73
CA ASN A 254 21.25 -14.11 8.57
C ASN A 254 20.00 -15.01 8.51
N PRO A 255 19.11 -14.83 7.52
CA PRO A 255 17.89 -15.63 7.42
C PRO A 255 18.13 -17.14 7.44
N ALA A 256 19.27 -17.60 6.88
CA ALA A 256 19.69 -19.00 6.92
C ALA A 256 20.07 -19.50 8.33
N LYS A 257 20.05 -18.67 9.35
CA LYS A 257 20.31 -19.04 10.75
C LYS A 257 19.07 -18.84 11.65
N LEU A 258 17.95 -18.42 11.08
CA LEU A 258 16.68 -18.28 11.79
C LEU A 258 16.01 -19.66 11.96
N SER A 259 15.18 -19.79 13.00
CA SER A 259 14.26 -20.94 13.12
C SER A 259 13.27 -20.95 11.97
N VAL A 260 12.64 -22.11 11.72
CA VAL A 260 11.65 -22.27 10.65
C VAL A 260 10.61 -21.18 10.66
N ASN A 261 9.96 -20.93 11.82
CA ASN A 261 8.90 -19.95 11.93
C ASN A 261 9.39 -18.52 11.63
N LEU A 262 10.51 -18.09 12.22
CA LEU A 262 11.05 -16.74 11.99
C LEU A 262 11.56 -16.54 10.55
N GLN A 263 11.99 -17.61 9.87
CA GLN A 263 12.35 -17.55 8.46
C GLN A 263 11.11 -17.44 7.58
N VAL A 264 10.05 -18.13 7.94
CA VAL A 264 8.74 -18.07 7.30
C VAL A 264 8.12 -16.69 7.49
N ASP A 265 8.07 -16.16 8.72
CA ASP A 265 7.56 -14.82 9.05
C ASP A 265 8.25 -13.71 8.24
N LEU A 266 9.56 -13.85 8.03
CA LEU A 266 10.32 -12.92 7.21
C LEU A 266 9.81 -12.86 5.76
N CYS A 267 9.43 -13.99 5.18
CA CYS A 267 8.93 -14.08 3.81
C CYS A 267 7.45 -13.69 3.74
N GLU A 268 6.65 -14.14 4.72
CA GLU A 268 5.20 -13.86 4.82
C GLU A 268 4.91 -12.37 4.84
N ARG A 269 5.76 -11.58 5.43
CA ARG A 269 5.63 -10.14 5.49
C ARG A 269 5.29 -9.48 4.14
N CYS A 270 5.75 -10.05 3.02
CA CYS A 270 5.49 -9.56 1.66
C CYS A 270 4.82 -10.62 0.77
N HIS A 271 4.99 -11.92 1.08
CA HIS A 271 4.45 -13.04 0.30
C HIS A 271 3.24 -13.70 0.96
N LEU A 272 2.55 -12.96 1.82
CA LEU A 272 1.25 -13.26 2.38
C LEU A 272 0.39 -12.01 2.26
N GLN A 273 -0.43 -11.92 1.24
CA GLN A 273 -1.43 -10.87 1.11
C GLN A 273 -2.74 -11.35 1.70
N GLY A 274 -3.44 -10.44 2.35
CA GLY A 274 -4.75 -10.68 2.95
C GLY A 274 -5.22 -9.39 3.61
N ASN A 275 -6.18 -9.51 4.50
CA ASN A 275 -6.67 -8.42 5.31
C ASN A 275 -5.78 -8.28 6.55
N ALA A 276 -4.83 -7.34 6.52
CA ALA A 276 -3.83 -7.15 7.56
C ALA A 276 -4.36 -6.23 8.67
N VAL A 277 -4.43 -6.76 9.88
CA VAL A 277 -4.81 -6.03 11.10
C VAL A 277 -3.56 -5.73 11.92
N LEU A 278 -3.11 -4.48 11.89
CA LEU A 278 -1.95 -4.03 12.67
C LEU A 278 -2.24 -4.11 14.19
N LYS A 279 -1.22 -4.49 14.94
CA LYS A 279 -1.28 -4.37 16.41
C LYS A 279 -1.32 -2.89 16.82
N PRO A 280 -1.94 -2.56 17.96
CA PRO A 280 -2.03 -1.18 18.43
C PRO A 280 -0.69 -0.45 18.41
N GLY A 281 -0.63 0.72 17.79
CA GLY A 281 0.56 1.56 17.69
C GLY A 281 1.65 1.05 16.75
N LYS A 282 1.43 -0.05 16.01
CA LYS A 282 2.36 -0.58 15.02
C LYS A 282 2.10 -0.03 13.62
N SER A 283 3.14 -0.13 12.78
CA SER A 283 3.09 0.13 11.35
C SER A 283 3.64 -1.07 10.58
N PHE A 284 3.36 -1.14 9.29
CA PHE A 284 3.92 -2.16 8.39
C PHE A 284 5.45 -2.15 8.32
N TYR A 285 6.12 -1.12 8.81
CA TYR A 285 7.58 -0.99 8.83
C TYR A 285 8.23 -1.30 10.18
N ASP A 286 7.44 -1.64 11.21
CA ASP A 286 7.98 -2.00 12.54
C ASP A 286 8.51 -3.44 12.60
N PHE A 287 8.13 -4.29 11.63
CA PHE A 287 8.70 -5.63 11.54
C PHE A 287 10.20 -5.56 11.22
N ARG A 288 10.99 -6.19 12.06
CA ARG A 288 12.42 -6.39 11.83
C ARG A 288 12.72 -7.88 11.65
N PRO A 289 13.60 -8.27 10.71
CA PRO A 289 14.03 -9.65 10.55
C PRO A 289 14.45 -10.27 11.87
N GLY A 290 13.91 -11.46 12.17
CA GLY A 290 14.09 -12.11 13.47
C GLY A 290 12.95 -11.90 14.49
N MET A 291 11.98 -11.03 14.20
CA MET A 291 10.70 -10.91 14.92
C MET A 291 9.67 -11.90 14.40
N LYS A 292 8.63 -12.15 15.19
CA LYS A 292 7.41 -12.80 14.70
C LYS A 292 6.55 -11.78 13.97
N LEU A 293 5.92 -12.19 12.85
CA LEU A 293 5.00 -11.33 12.12
C LEU A 293 3.79 -10.98 12.99
N SER A 294 3.28 -11.93 13.75
CA SER A 294 2.17 -11.75 14.68
C SER A 294 2.41 -10.76 15.84
N ASP A 295 3.65 -10.32 16.07
CA ASP A 295 3.95 -9.21 17.00
C ASP A 295 3.63 -7.83 16.38
N ILE A 296 3.46 -7.77 15.07
CA ILE A 296 3.23 -6.54 14.32
C ILE A 296 1.82 -6.51 13.71
N GLU A 297 1.38 -7.61 13.10
CA GLU A 297 0.09 -7.71 12.41
C GLU A 297 -0.46 -9.14 12.44
N ASP A 298 -1.77 -9.25 12.37
CA ASP A 298 -2.49 -10.48 12.09
C ASP A 298 -3.06 -10.39 10.66
N VAL A 299 -2.88 -11.43 9.83
CA VAL A 299 -3.33 -11.44 8.44
C VAL A 299 -4.47 -12.43 8.26
N PHE A 300 -5.64 -11.89 7.93
CA PHE A 300 -6.86 -12.67 7.76
C PHE A 300 -7.18 -12.91 6.28
N MET A 301 -7.65 -14.11 6.00
CA MET A 301 -8.12 -14.53 4.68
C MET A 301 -9.59 -14.95 4.76
N PRO A 302 -10.41 -14.61 3.76
CA PRO A 302 -11.77 -15.13 3.67
C PRO A 302 -11.76 -16.60 3.23
N LYS A 303 -12.62 -17.39 3.87
CA LYS A 303 -12.87 -18.78 3.49
C LYS A 303 -14.25 -18.90 2.85
N TYR A 304 -14.29 -19.48 1.67
CA TYR A 304 -15.53 -19.73 0.93
C TYR A 304 -15.69 -21.23 0.66
N THR A 305 -16.94 -21.70 0.54
CA THR A 305 -17.21 -23.03 0.02
C THR A 305 -16.84 -23.10 -1.46
N GLY A 306 -16.32 -24.25 -1.88
CA GLY A 306 -16.07 -24.52 -3.30
C GLY A 306 -14.92 -23.75 -3.95
N MET A 307 -14.11 -22.99 -3.18
CA MET A 307 -12.99 -22.19 -3.69
C MET A 307 -11.63 -22.65 -3.17
N GLU A 308 -11.50 -23.92 -2.79
CA GLU A 308 -10.26 -24.47 -2.22
C GLU A 308 -9.08 -24.44 -3.19
N ASP A 309 -9.36 -24.38 -4.49
CA ASP A 309 -8.35 -24.32 -5.55
C ASP A 309 -8.05 -22.89 -6.04
N GLU A 310 -8.83 -21.90 -5.61
CA GLU A 310 -8.59 -20.49 -5.93
C GLU A 310 -7.64 -19.85 -4.92
N TYR A 311 -6.80 -18.94 -5.40
CA TYR A 311 -5.82 -18.24 -4.56
C TYR A 311 -5.48 -16.87 -5.12
N ILE A 312 -5.01 -15.99 -4.23
CA ILE A 312 -4.47 -14.68 -4.58
C ILE A 312 -2.98 -14.78 -4.91
N MET A 313 -2.46 -13.83 -5.67
CA MET A 313 -1.08 -13.86 -6.16
C MET A 313 -0.05 -14.02 -5.03
N ALA A 314 -0.17 -13.28 -3.96
CA ALA A 314 0.78 -13.31 -2.85
C ALA A 314 0.40 -14.31 -1.73
N SER A 315 -0.20 -15.45 -2.06
CA SER A 315 -0.59 -16.49 -1.09
C SER A 315 0.36 -17.71 -1.05
N HIS A 316 1.59 -17.55 -1.52
CA HIS A 316 2.54 -18.65 -1.71
C HIS A 316 2.71 -19.53 -0.46
N LEU A 317 2.86 -18.91 0.72
CA LEU A 317 3.04 -19.67 1.95
C LEU A 317 1.74 -20.33 2.44
N ALA A 318 0.60 -19.63 2.39
CA ALA A 318 -0.68 -20.21 2.74
C ALA A 318 -0.94 -21.48 1.92
N ARG A 319 -0.62 -21.46 0.62
CA ARG A 319 -0.67 -22.62 -0.27
C ARG A 319 0.35 -23.70 0.10
N MET A 320 1.60 -23.32 0.41
CA MET A 320 2.65 -24.26 0.81
C MET A 320 2.29 -24.97 2.14
N LYS A 321 1.71 -24.26 3.11
CA LYS A 321 1.24 -24.82 4.40
C LYS A 321 0.20 -25.95 4.24
N MET A 322 -0.52 -26.04 3.11
CA MET A 322 -1.45 -27.13 2.80
C MET A 322 -0.71 -28.41 2.34
N SER A 323 0.56 -28.33 1.97
CA SER A 323 1.32 -29.44 1.38
C SER A 323 1.75 -30.45 2.44
N LYS A 324 1.54 -31.75 2.17
CA LYS A 324 1.97 -32.83 3.10
C LYS A 324 3.48 -32.83 3.32
N CYS A 325 4.29 -32.48 2.31
CA CYS A 325 5.74 -32.39 2.44
C CYS A 325 6.15 -31.25 3.43
N TYR A 326 5.47 -30.11 3.39
CA TYR A 326 5.66 -29.04 4.38
C TYR A 326 5.29 -29.53 5.79
N LEU A 327 4.07 -30.01 5.97
CA LEU A 327 3.55 -30.44 7.27
C LEU A 327 4.42 -31.54 7.91
N ASN A 328 4.86 -32.54 7.14
CA ASN A 328 5.69 -33.63 7.62
C ASN A 328 7.12 -33.20 7.94
N SER A 329 7.62 -32.11 7.36
CA SER A 329 8.96 -31.58 7.58
C SER A 329 9.07 -30.61 8.76
N LEU A 330 7.99 -30.12 9.31
CA LEU A 330 7.98 -29.06 10.35
C LEU A 330 8.81 -29.38 11.59
N ASN A 331 8.87 -30.65 11.99
CA ASN A 331 9.62 -31.11 13.17
C ASN A 331 10.97 -31.74 12.85
N ALA A 332 11.39 -31.71 11.61
CA ALA A 332 12.67 -32.31 11.19
C ALA A 332 13.88 -31.43 11.55
N GLY A 333 13.67 -30.13 11.80
CA GLY A 333 14.72 -29.17 12.10
C GLY A 333 15.41 -29.43 13.44
N ASN A 334 16.72 -29.27 13.49
CA ASN A 334 17.51 -29.38 14.69
C ASN A 334 17.71 -27.97 15.32
N LYS A 335 16.99 -27.68 16.41
CA LYS A 335 17.03 -26.38 17.09
C LYS A 335 18.42 -25.99 17.61
N ASN A 336 19.31 -26.96 17.80
CA ASN A 336 20.68 -26.76 18.28
C ASN A 336 21.70 -26.64 17.14
N SER A 337 21.26 -26.76 15.88
CA SER A 337 22.09 -26.59 14.71
C SER A 337 22.27 -25.10 14.37
N LEU A 338 23.42 -24.78 13.76
CA LEU A 338 23.63 -23.46 13.12
C LEU A 338 22.70 -23.22 11.93
N LYS A 339 21.96 -24.24 11.50
CA LYS A 339 20.90 -24.20 10.50
C LYS A 339 19.62 -24.84 11.09
N PRO A 340 18.90 -24.14 11.97
CA PRO A 340 17.78 -24.73 12.71
C PRO A 340 16.65 -25.26 11.83
N TYR A 341 16.58 -24.81 10.58
CA TYR A 341 15.59 -25.27 9.58
C TYR A 341 16.04 -26.50 8.79
N GLU A 342 17.29 -27.00 9.00
CA GLU A 342 17.81 -28.12 8.22
C GLU A 342 16.93 -29.37 8.39
N GLY A 343 16.45 -29.92 7.27
CA GLY A 343 15.45 -30.97 7.24
C GLY A 343 13.99 -30.51 7.17
N SER A 344 13.71 -29.24 7.50
CA SER A 344 12.37 -28.63 7.35
C SER A 344 12.25 -27.91 6.01
N MET A 345 11.05 -27.91 5.44
CA MET A 345 10.76 -27.15 4.22
C MET A 345 10.49 -25.68 4.57
N THR A 346 11.21 -24.78 3.93
CA THR A 346 10.98 -23.34 3.97
C THR A 346 11.16 -22.76 2.56
N CYS A 347 10.91 -21.46 2.38
CA CYS A 347 11.09 -20.80 1.09
C CYS A 347 12.50 -20.98 0.53
N VAL A 348 13.53 -20.86 1.39
CA VAL A 348 14.94 -21.00 0.99
C VAL A 348 15.37 -22.44 0.75
N THR A 349 14.52 -23.43 1.00
CA THR A 349 14.75 -24.81 0.56
C THR A 349 14.76 -24.89 -0.96
N CYS A 350 13.91 -24.12 -1.62
CA CYS A 350 13.73 -24.12 -3.07
C CYS A 350 14.25 -22.84 -3.75
N HIS A 351 14.27 -21.72 -3.06
CA HIS A 351 14.63 -20.42 -3.63
C HIS A 351 15.91 -19.84 -3.02
N ASN A 352 16.82 -19.35 -3.87
CA ASN A 352 17.89 -18.45 -3.44
C ASN A 352 17.40 -17.00 -3.65
N PRO A 353 17.10 -16.23 -2.59
CA PRO A 353 16.55 -14.88 -2.71
C PRO A 353 17.48 -13.86 -3.37
N HIS A 354 18.79 -14.20 -3.53
CA HIS A 354 19.77 -13.34 -4.18
C HIS A 354 19.93 -13.61 -5.68
N VAL A 355 19.17 -14.57 -6.22
CA VAL A 355 19.23 -14.95 -7.64
C VAL A 355 17.83 -14.82 -8.24
N ASP A 356 17.75 -14.19 -9.42
CA ASP A 356 16.48 -14.09 -10.13
C ASP A 356 15.96 -15.50 -10.50
N VAL A 357 14.71 -15.77 -10.20
CA VAL A 357 14.08 -17.07 -10.49
C VAL A 357 14.08 -17.39 -11.99
N ARG A 358 14.09 -16.38 -12.87
CA ARG A 358 14.19 -16.55 -14.33
C ARG A 358 15.52 -17.18 -14.76
N ASN A 359 16.55 -17.06 -13.92
CA ASN A 359 17.88 -17.62 -14.15
C ASN A 359 18.04 -19.02 -13.55
N VAL A 360 17.01 -19.57 -12.90
CA VAL A 360 17.03 -20.90 -12.27
C VAL A 360 16.33 -21.89 -13.19
N SER A 361 17.01 -22.98 -13.56
CA SER A 361 16.41 -24.00 -14.41
C SER A 361 15.41 -24.87 -13.66
N ASP A 362 14.40 -25.37 -14.36
CA ASP A 362 13.40 -26.32 -13.81
C ASP A 362 14.07 -27.55 -13.20
N ASN A 363 15.19 -28.01 -13.79
CA ASN A 363 15.93 -29.16 -13.29
C ASN A 363 16.55 -28.92 -11.90
N SER A 364 16.85 -27.65 -11.56
CA SER A 364 17.32 -27.30 -10.22
C SER A 364 16.24 -27.56 -9.16
N PHE A 365 14.98 -27.24 -9.47
CA PHE A 365 13.85 -27.53 -8.58
C PHE A 365 13.57 -29.04 -8.48
N ASN A 366 13.66 -29.77 -9.59
CA ASN A 366 13.53 -31.24 -9.59
C ASN A 366 14.57 -31.90 -8.68
N THR A 367 15.82 -31.41 -8.71
CA THR A 367 16.90 -31.92 -7.84
C THR A 367 16.56 -31.73 -6.36
N ILE A 368 15.92 -30.61 -5.99
CA ILE A 368 15.47 -30.37 -4.62
C ILE A 368 14.41 -31.36 -4.19
N CYS A 369 13.42 -31.65 -5.05
CA CYS A 369 12.43 -32.70 -4.78
C CYS A 369 13.08 -34.08 -4.59
N GLN A 370 14.05 -34.41 -5.45
CA GLN A 370 14.78 -35.68 -5.41
C GLN A 370 15.66 -35.85 -4.16
N ASN A 371 16.12 -34.77 -3.51
CA ASN A 371 16.86 -34.86 -2.26
C ASN A 371 16.06 -35.52 -1.12
N CYS A 372 14.73 -35.35 -1.11
CA CYS A 372 13.83 -36.01 -0.16
C CYS A 372 13.18 -37.28 -0.74
N HIS A 373 12.79 -37.25 -2.02
CA HIS A 373 12.04 -38.33 -2.66
C HIS A 373 12.92 -39.37 -3.35
N GLY A 374 14.23 -39.22 -3.36
CA GLY A 374 15.20 -40.12 -4.00
C GLY A 374 15.41 -39.85 -5.48
N LYS A 375 16.61 -40.23 -5.95
CA LYS A 375 17.08 -39.92 -7.32
C LYS A 375 16.45 -40.75 -8.44
N LYS A 376 15.78 -41.87 -8.12
CA LYS A 376 15.11 -42.71 -9.10
C LYS A 376 13.64 -42.33 -9.20
N VAL A 377 13.31 -41.41 -10.12
CA VAL A 377 11.94 -40.95 -10.38
C VAL A 377 10.97 -42.10 -10.60
N THR A 378 11.42 -43.22 -11.23
CA THR A 378 10.64 -44.44 -11.45
C THR A 378 10.21 -45.17 -10.17
N GLN A 379 10.81 -44.86 -9.01
CA GLN A 379 10.45 -45.46 -7.72
C GLN A 379 9.46 -44.62 -6.90
N VAL A 380 9.30 -43.36 -7.22
CA VAL A 380 8.47 -42.40 -6.46
C VAL A 380 7.27 -41.86 -7.26
N CYS A 381 7.35 -41.81 -8.59
CA CYS A 381 6.27 -41.39 -9.45
C CYS A 381 5.58 -42.59 -10.08
N THR A 382 4.31 -42.78 -9.79
CA THR A 382 3.48 -43.90 -10.30
C THR A 382 2.76 -43.57 -11.61
N GLU A 383 2.98 -42.36 -12.15
CA GLU A 383 2.36 -41.96 -13.42
C GLU A 383 2.99 -42.65 -14.61
N ASP A 384 2.20 -42.87 -15.67
CA ASP A 384 2.63 -43.53 -16.89
C ASP A 384 3.84 -42.85 -17.55
N LEU A 385 4.79 -43.64 -18.05
CA LEU A 385 6.01 -43.14 -18.68
C LEU A 385 5.71 -42.17 -19.83
N ALA A 386 4.68 -42.45 -20.63
CA ALA A 386 4.26 -41.61 -21.75
C ALA A 386 3.77 -40.23 -21.31
N VAL A 387 3.15 -40.12 -20.13
CA VAL A 387 2.70 -38.86 -19.53
C VAL A 387 3.90 -38.09 -18.97
N ARG A 388 4.79 -38.79 -18.26
CA ARG A 388 6.01 -38.21 -17.67
C ARG A 388 6.97 -37.66 -18.74
N GLN A 389 7.14 -38.35 -19.86
CA GLN A 389 7.98 -37.92 -20.98
C GLN A 389 7.48 -36.61 -21.63
N LYS A 390 6.15 -36.39 -21.69
CA LYS A 390 5.59 -35.11 -22.20
C LYS A 390 6.02 -33.88 -21.44
N VAL A 391 6.36 -34.04 -20.18
CA VAL A 391 6.83 -32.97 -19.30
C VAL A 391 8.32 -33.10 -18.90
N ASN A 392 9.07 -33.98 -19.57
CA ASN A 392 10.48 -34.27 -19.32
C ASN A 392 10.77 -34.62 -17.84
N ASP A 393 9.91 -35.44 -17.21
CA ASP A 393 9.97 -35.78 -15.80
C ASP A 393 10.03 -34.54 -14.86
N ASN A 394 9.47 -33.41 -15.29
CA ASN A 394 9.45 -32.18 -14.50
C ASN A 394 8.40 -32.29 -13.37
N CYS A 395 8.87 -32.46 -12.13
CA CYS A 395 8.04 -32.63 -10.94
C CYS A 395 7.08 -31.48 -10.71
N ILE A 396 7.58 -30.24 -10.88
CA ILE A 396 6.79 -29.03 -10.63
C ILE A 396 5.64 -28.85 -11.62
N SER A 397 5.80 -29.30 -12.86
CA SER A 397 4.75 -29.19 -13.88
C SER A 397 3.45 -29.95 -13.52
N CYS A 398 3.57 -31.00 -12.72
CA CYS A 398 2.42 -31.81 -12.28
C CYS A 398 2.02 -31.50 -10.83
N HIS A 399 2.99 -31.39 -9.92
CA HIS A 399 2.74 -31.26 -8.48
C HIS A 399 2.57 -29.80 -8.00
N MET A 400 2.96 -28.82 -8.83
CA MET A 400 2.82 -27.37 -8.58
C MET A 400 2.28 -26.70 -9.85
N PRO A 401 1.04 -27.00 -10.26
CA PRO A 401 0.51 -26.50 -11.53
C PRO A 401 0.43 -24.99 -11.54
N LYS A 402 0.57 -24.41 -12.73
CA LYS A 402 0.32 -22.98 -12.94
C LYS A 402 -1.17 -22.71 -13.00
N GLY A 403 -1.63 -21.66 -12.33
CA GLY A 403 -3.03 -21.23 -12.29
C GLY A 403 -3.16 -19.71 -12.31
N SER A 404 -4.35 -19.24 -12.67
CA SER A 404 -4.71 -17.83 -12.57
C SER A 404 -4.96 -17.44 -11.11
N THR A 405 -4.71 -16.18 -10.79
CA THR A 405 -5.03 -15.60 -9.48
C THR A 405 -6.35 -14.83 -9.55
N ILE A 406 -7.05 -14.73 -8.42
CA ILE A 406 -8.38 -14.07 -8.39
C ILE A 406 -8.29 -12.56 -8.19
N ASP A 407 -7.15 -12.05 -7.75
CA ASP A 407 -6.92 -10.64 -7.39
C ASP A 407 -6.23 -9.83 -8.50
N ILE A 408 -5.43 -10.47 -9.35
CA ILE A 408 -4.71 -9.82 -10.45
C ILE A 408 -5.10 -10.47 -11.77
N PRO A 409 -5.86 -9.79 -12.64
CA PRO A 409 -6.25 -10.34 -13.93
C PRO A 409 -5.01 -10.59 -14.81
N HIS A 410 -5.16 -11.52 -15.77
CA HIS A 410 -4.13 -11.87 -16.77
C HIS A 410 -2.80 -12.37 -16.19
N VAL A 411 -2.74 -12.71 -14.90
CA VAL A 411 -1.54 -13.24 -14.25
C VAL A 411 -1.70 -14.72 -13.93
N ILE A 412 -0.69 -15.49 -14.31
CA ILE A 412 -0.58 -16.92 -14.03
C ILE A 412 0.63 -17.13 -13.14
N THR A 413 0.45 -17.80 -12.00
CA THR A 413 1.52 -18.12 -11.05
C THR A 413 1.59 -19.62 -10.79
N THR A 414 2.71 -20.09 -10.24
CA THR A 414 2.86 -21.48 -9.80
C THR A 414 2.16 -21.65 -8.46
N ASP A 415 1.24 -22.60 -8.37
CA ASP A 415 0.59 -22.97 -7.10
C ASP A 415 1.58 -23.65 -6.17
N HIS A 416 1.80 -23.10 -4.98
CA HIS A 416 2.70 -23.64 -3.96
C HIS A 416 2.05 -24.74 -3.09
N TYR A 417 0.78 -25.10 -3.37
CA TYR A 417 0.18 -26.30 -2.81
C TYR A 417 0.70 -27.55 -3.54
N ILE A 418 1.79 -28.12 -3.02
CA ILE A 418 2.43 -29.30 -3.58
C ILE A 418 1.55 -30.53 -3.30
N ARG A 419 0.95 -31.08 -4.34
CA ARG A 419 -0.04 -32.16 -4.22
C ARG A 419 -0.03 -33.13 -5.43
N ILE A 420 -0.63 -34.30 -5.25
CA ILE A 420 -0.95 -35.15 -6.38
C ILE A 420 -2.00 -34.45 -7.24
N PRO A 421 -1.82 -34.38 -8.58
CA PRO A 421 -2.78 -33.73 -9.46
C PRO A 421 -4.19 -34.29 -9.29
N ILE A 422 -5.18 -33.44 -9.14
CA ILE A 422 -6.59 -33.81 -9.07
C ILE A 422 -7.17 -33.74 -10.49
N LYS A 423 -7.83 -34.78 -10.96
CA LYS A 423 -8.62 -34.70 -12.20
C LYS A 423 -9.80 -33.76 -11.92
N ASN A 424 -9.82 -32.61 -12.59
CA ASN A 424 -10.91 -31.64 -12.44
C ASN A 424 -12.22 -32.26 -12.88
N GLU A 425 -13.15 -32.40 -11.94
CA GLU A 425 -14.56 -32.45 -12.27
C GLU A 425 -15.08 -31.05 -12.42
N ASP A 426 -15.64 -30.68 -13.57
CA ASP A 426 -16.27 -29.39 -13.86
C ASP A 426 -17.56 -29.20 -13.02
N LYS A 427 -17.43 -29.07 -11.71
CA LYS A 427 -18.54 -28.66 -10.84
C LYS A 427 -18.54 -27.16 -10.77
N LYS A 428 -19.60 -26.51 -11.28
CA LYS A 428 -19.90 -25.10 -10.92
C LYS A 428 -20.04 -25.04 -9.40
N LYS A 429 -19.04 -24.49 -8.76
CA LYS A 429 -18.99 -24.33 -7.31
C LYS A 429 -19.73 -23.05 -6.93
N VAL A 430 -20.66 -23.14 -5.99
CA VAL A 430 -21.32 -21.98 -5.42
C VAL A 430 -20.37 -21.36 -4.39
N LYS A 431 -20.07 -20.07 -4.55
CA LYS A 431 -19.22 -19.33 -3.63
C LYS A 431 -20.08 -18.82 -2.47
N GLU A 432 -19.95 -19.41 -1.29
CA GLU A 432 -20.60 -18.94 -0.06
C GLU A 432 -19.53 -18.60 0.98
N PHE A 433 -19.59 -17.39 1.55
CA PHE A 433 -18.70 -16.97 2.61
C PHE A 433 -18.94 -17.81 3.89
N ILE A 434 -17.85 -18.35 4.46
CA ILE A 434 -17.89 -19.14 5.70
C ILE A 434 -17.40 -18.28 6.88
N THR A 435 -16.19 -17.76 6.80
CA THR A 435 -15.53 -17.04 7.90
C THR A 435 -14.25 -16.34 7.41
N LEU A 436 -13.71 -15.48 8.28
CA LEU A 436 -12.32 -15.06 8.19
C LEU A 436 -11.46 -15.94 9.10
N TYR A 437 -10.30 -16.37 8.61
CA TYR A 437 -9.32 -17.12 9.40
C TYR A 437 -7.95 -16.44 9.32
N ASP A 438 -7.20 -16.44 10.42
CA ASP A 438 -5.86 -15.88 10.47
C ASP A 438 -4.84 -16.90 9.93
N VAL A 439 -3.97 -16.47 9.03
CA VAL A 439 -2.93 -17.32 8.43
C VAL A 439 -1.54 -17.06 9.01
N SER A 440 -1.36 -15.95 9.73
CA SER A 440 -0.10 -15.54 10.36
C SER A 440 -0.05 -15.86 11.87
N ASN A 441 -1.21 -16.04 12.50
CA ASN A 441 -1.34 -16.24 13.95
C ASN A 441 -2.40 -17.29 14.27
N ASP A 442 -2.00 -18.38 14.92
CA ASP A 442 -2.93 -19.46 15.31
C ASP A 442 -3.95 -19.02 16.39
N ASN A 443 -3.65 -17.97 17.14
CA ASN A 443 -4.47 -17.48 18.26
C ASN A 443 -4.67 -15.96 18.22
N PRO A 444 -5.29 -15.39 17.17
CA PRO A 444 -5.59 -13.96 17.11
C PRO A 444 -6.60 -13.57 18.18
N THR A 445 -6.48 -12.36 18.68
CA THR A 445 -7.41 -11.83 19.70
C THR A 445 -8.81 -11.68 19.12
N PRO A 446 -9.88 -11.78 19.98
CA PRO A 446 -11.24 -11.48 19.53
C PRO A 446 -11.37 -10.09 18.89
N GLU A 447 -10.66 -9.10 19.42
CA GLU A 447 -10.62 -7.74 18.89
C GLU A 447 -10.04 -7.69 17.48
N ALA A 448 -8.91 -8.35 17.23
CA ALA A 448 -8.31 -8.43 15.89
C ALA A 448 -9.27 -9.09 14.89
N ARG A 449 -9.98 -10.15 15.29
CA ARG A 449 -11.02 -10.78 14.45
C ARG A 449 -12.14 -9.81 14.11
N GLY A 450 -12.64 -9.06 15.09
CA GLY A 450 -13.69 -8.06 14.87
C GLY A 450 -13.25 -6.96 13.92
N ILE A 451 -12.02 -6.43 14.09
CA ILE A 451 -11.43 -5.44 13.19
C ILE A 451 -11.28 -6.01 11.77
N ALA A 452 -10.85 -7.27 11.65
CA ALA A 452 -10.74 -7.93 10.35
C ALA A 452 -12.07 -7.97 9.59
N TYR A 453 -13.19 -8.24 10.27
CA TYR A 453 -14.52 -8.20 9.65
C TYR A 453 -14.91 -6.79 9.20
N ILE A 454 -14.58 -5.74 9.98
CA ILE A 454 -14.83 -4.34 9.58
C ILE A 454 -14.02 -4.00 8.33
N GLN A 455 -12.73 -4.34 8.31
CA GLN A 455 -11.83 -4.07 7.19
C GLN A 455 -12.24 -4.88 5.94
N GLN A 456 -12.67 -6.14 6.12
CA GLN A 456 -13.18 -6.96 5.02
C GLN A 456 -14.35 -6.29 4.32
N PHE A 457 -15.31 -5.76 5.09
CA PHE A 457 -16.41 -4.98 4.55
C PHE A 457 -15.90 -3.70 3.85
N ALA A 458 -15.07 -2.93 4.55
CA ALA A 458 -14.67 -1.61 4.07
C ALA A 458 -13.83 -1.63 2.78
N HIS A 459 -12.98 -2.64 2.60
CA HIS A 459 -11.98 -2.68 1.55
C HIS A 459 -12.26 -3.70 0.43
N PHE A 460 -13.02 -4.77 0.72
CA PHE A 460 -13.15 -5.90 -0.21
C PHE A 460 -14.58 -6.27 -0.57
N GLU A 461 -15.53 -6.20 0.37
CA GLU A 461 -16.89 -6.72 0.20
C GLU A 461 -17.95 -5.76 0.78
N SER A 462 -17.95 -4.51 0.32
CA SER A 462 -18.85 -3.45 0.83
C SER A 462 -20.34 -3.67 0.54
N ASP A 463 -20.68 -4.62 -0.30
CA ASP A 463 -22.03 -5.09 -0.61
C ASP A 463 -22.52 -6.22 0.30
N PHE A 464 -21.69 -6.69 1.26
CA PHE A 464 -22.01 -7.79 2.17
C PHE A 464 -22.13 -7.34 3.64
N PRO A 465 -23.26 -6.71 4.05
CA PRO A 465 -23.43 -6.10 5.37
C PRO A 465 -23.39 -7.08 6.54
N LEU A 466 -23.57 -8.38 6.32
CA LEU A 466 -23.44 -9.41 7.36
C LEU A 466 -22.04 -9.47 7.98
N LEU A 467 -21.01 -8.97 7.28
CA LEU A 467 -19.66 -8.82 7.85
C LEU A 467 -19.65 -7.86 9.04
N LEU A 468 -20.46 -6.78 8.99
CA LEU A 468 -20.57 -5.82 10.09
C LEU A 468 -21.34 -6.41 11.28
N ASP A 469 -22.30 -7.31 11.04
CA ASP A 469 -22.98 -8.04 12.11
C ASP A 469 -22.01 -9.03 12.78
N SER A 470 -21.20 -9.72 11.98
CA SER A 470 -20.13 -10.59 12.48
C SER A 470 -19.10 -9.79 13.30
N ALA A 471 -18.69 -8.61 12.85
CA ALA A 471 -17.81 -7.72 13.58
C ALA A 471 -18.40 -7.33 14.94
N LYS A 472 -19.68 -6.94 14.95
CA LYS A 472 -20.37 -6.49 16.17
C LYS A 472 -20.37 -7.53 17.29
N HIS A 473 -20.38 -8.82 16.95
CA HIS A 473 -20.29 -9.91 17.93
C HIS A 473 -19.03 -9.82 18.81
N TYR A 474 -17.91 -9.28 18.28
CA TYR A 474 -16.65 -9.14 19.00
C TYR A 474 -16.55 -7.87 19.85
N PHE A 475 -17.49 -6.92 19.68
CA PHE A 475 -17.47 -5.62 20.37
C PHE A 475 -18.76 -5.42 21.21
N PRO A 476 -18.85 -6.03 22.41
CA PRO A 476 -19.99 -5.82 23.31
C PRO A 476 -20.04 -4.35 23.78
N ASP A 477 -21.27 -3.83 23.98
CA ASP A 477 -21.57 -2.42 24.28
C ASP A 477 -22.64 -2.23 25.35
N ASN A 478 -22.99 -3.29 26.09
CA ASN A 478 -24.06 -3.29 27.07
C ASN A 478 -23.74 -2.51 28.37
N THR A 479 -22.56 -1.94 28.49
CA THR A 479 -22.17 -1.04 29.59
C THR A 479 -21.33 0.13 29.07
N PRO A 480 -21.35 1.31 29.72
CA PRO A 480 -20.50 2.44 29.34
C PRO A 480 -19.01 2.11 29.32
N ALA A 481 -18.54 1.22 30.20
CA ALA A 481 -17.15 0.78 30.21
C ALA A 481 -16.77 -0.02 28.96
N LEU A 482 -17.66 -0.88 28.48
CA LEU A 482 -17.48 -1.64 27.24
C LEU A 482 -17.59 -0.75 26.01
N VAL A 483 -18.52 0.21 25.99
CA VAL A 483 -18.58 1.23 24.96
C VAL A 483 -17.25 2.01 24.87
N ARG A 484 -16.71 2.43 26.03
CA ARG A 484 -15.41 3.12 26.07
C ARG A 484 -14.28 2.26 25.53
N LYS A 485 -14.21 0.99 25.93
CA LYS A 485 -13.18 0.05 25.48
C LYS A 485 -13.25 -0.18 23.98
N ASN A 486 -14.46 -0.35 23.46
CA ASN A 486 -14.71 -0.74 22.06
C ASN A 486 -15.09 0.47 21.17
N PHE A 487 -14.78 1.70 21.60
CA PHE A 487 -15.36 2.92 21.02
C PHE A 487 -15.13 3.03 19.51
N SER A 488 -13.87 3.03 19.06
CA SER A 488 -13.55 3.20 17.62
C SER A 488 -14.17 2.10 16.75
N PRO A 489 -14.05 0.81 17.04
CA PRO A 489 -14.73 -0.24 16.28
C PRO A 489 -16.26 -0.09 16.23
N LEU A 490 -16.90 0.33 17.34
CA LEU A 490 -18.33 0.58 17.34
C LEU A 490 -18.72 1.76 16.44
N ILE A 491 -17.94 2.86 16.47
CA ILE A 491 -18.13 3.98 15.53
C ILE A 491 -18.01 3.51 14.09
N ASP A 492 -17.00 2.69 13.77
CA ASP A 492 -16.79 2.16 12.43
C ASP A 492 -17.97 1.32 11.93
N ILE A 493 -18.43 0.37 12.74
CA ILE A 493 -19.55 -0.50 12.41
C ILE A 493 -20.81 0.30 12.09
N TYR A 494 -21.20 1.24 12.95
CA TYR A 494 -22.44 2.00 12.76
C TYR A 494 -22.30 3.09 11.70
N PHE A 495 -21.09 3.58 11.46
CA PHE A 495 -20.79 4.43 10.31
C PHE A 495 -21.04 3.71 8.97
N TYR A 496 -20.48 2.52 8.82
CA TYR A 496 -20.65 1.72 7.60
C TYR A 496 -22.09 1.19 7.43
N LYS A 497 -22.81 0.95 8.54
CA LYS A 497 -24.25 0.68 8.50
C LYS A 497 -25.11 1.92 8.20
N GLN A 498 -24.52 3.12 8.15
CA GLN A 498 -25.21 4.41 8.02
C GLN A 498 -26.23 4.67 9.14
N ASP A 499 -26.10 3.99 10.28
CA ASP A 499 -26.92 4.22 11.48
C ASP A 499 -26.27 5.31 12.36
N TYR A 500 -26.40 6.54 11.88
CA TYR A 500 -25.79 7.71 12.51
C TYR A 500 -26.40 8.03 13.90
N GLN A 501 -27.66 7.69 14.12
CA GLN A 501 -28.31 7.91 15.41
C GLN A 501 -27.70 7.00 16.48
N HIS A 502 -27.54 5.73 16.17
CA HIS A 502 -26.91 4.77 17.07
C HIS A 502 -25.42 5.13 17.32
N LEU A 503 -24.69 5.48 16.28
CA LEU A 503 -23.31 5.97 16.38
C LEU A 503 -23.23 7.15 17.37
N LEU A 504 -24.08 8.16 17.20
CA LEU A 504 -24.07 9.35 18.05
C LEU A 504 -24.55 9.07 19.49
N SER A 505 -25.33 8.00 19.71
CA SER A 505 -25.69 7.58 21.08
C SER A 505 -24.45 7.22 21.89
N TYR A 506 -23.47 6.55 21.28
CA TYR A 506 -22.17 6.23 21.96
C TYR A 506 -21.39 7.50 22.27
N VAL A 507 -21.38 8.49 21.36
CA VAL A 507 -20.76 9.79 21.64
C VAL A 507 -21.47 10.49 22.80
N GLY A 508 -22.80 10.36 22.90
CA GLY A 508 -23.59 10.89 24.02
C GLY A 508 -23.25 10.20 25.34
N ILE A 509 -23.14 8.86 25.38
CA ILE A 509 -22.74 8.08 26.54
C ILE A 509 -21.35 8.51 27.05
N MET A 510 -20.42 8.73 26.16
CA MET A 510 -19.04 9.14 26.49
C MET A 510 -18.91 10.64 26.74
N GLN A 511 -19.89 11.46 26.42
CA GLN A 511 -19.88 12.93 26.42
C GLN A 511 -18.93 13.52 25.34
N PRO A 512 -19.42 14.35 24.41
CA PRO A 512 -18.64 14.82 23.25
C PRO A 512 -17.30 15.48 23.61
N ASN A 513 -17.27 16.30 24.67
CA ASN A 513 -16.03 16.96 25.09
C ASN A 513 -15.01 15.94 25.60
N PHE A 514 -15.44 14.92 26.37
CA PHE A 514 -14.53 13.88 26.82
C PHE A 514 -13.99 13.04 25.66
N VAL A 515 -14.81 12.78 24.64
CA VAL A 515 -14.34 12.11 23.40
C VAL A 515 -13.27 12.94 22.73
N LEU A 516 -13.51 14.24 22.53
CA LEU A 516 -12.57 15.16 21.87
C LEU A 516 -11.26 15.36 22.66
N ASP A 517 -11.34 15.50 23.98
CA ASP A 517 -10.21 15.94 24.77
C ASP A 517 -9.38 14.80 25.36
N SER A 518 -9.99 13.59 25.52
CA SER A 518 -9.38 12.51 26.28
C SER A 518 -9.38 11.15 25.58
N MET A 519 -10.29 10.90 24.64
CA MET A 519 -10.33 9.61 23.95
C MET A 519 -9.59 9.62 22.61
N LEU A 520 -9.81 10.65 21.79
CA LEU A 520 -9.22 10.77 20.46
C LEU A 520 -7.94 11.63 20.51
N VAL A 521 -6.88 11.10 21.06
CA VAL A 521 -5.63 11.86 21.30
C VAL A 521 -4.38 11.23 20.67
N HIS A 522 -4.46 10.00 20.20
CA HIS A 522 -3.32 9.27 19.68
C HIS A 522 -3.06 9.62 18.21
N LYS A 523 -1.78 9.67 17.87
CA LYS A 523 -1.30 9.82 16.50
C LYS A 523 -0.54 8.56 16.15
N ASP A 524 -1.17 7.70 15.38
CA ASP A 524 -0.56 6.48 14.85
C ASP A 524 -0.42 6.54 13.33
N TYR A 525 0.23 5.55 12.75
CA TYR A 525 0.42 5.48 11.30
C TYR A 525 -0.88 5.16 10.54
N ALA A 526 -1.84 4.52 11.18
CA ALA A 526 -3.16 4.20 10.62
C ALA A 526 -4.14 5.38 10.75
N ASN A 527 -3.77 6.44 11.49
CA ASN A 527 -4.63 7.59 11.80
C ASN A 527 -5.96 7.17 12.45
N THR A 528 -5.95 6.15 13.31
CA THR A 528 -7.16 5.53 13.87
C THR A 528 -8.08 6.53 14.56
N ASP A 529 -7.55 7.33 15.50
CA ASP A 529 -8.33 8.34 16.21
C ASP A 529 -8.83 9.45 15.28
N ALA A 530 -8.07 9.80 14.26
CA ALA A 530 -8.46 10.81 13.27
C ALA A 530 -9.62 10.31 12.40
N TRP A 531 -9.58 9.05 11.94
CA TRP A 531 -10.69 8.43 11.21
C TRP A 531 -11.94 8.31 12.08
N THR A 532 -11.80 7.94 13.35
CA THR A 532 -12.92 7.91 14.30
C THR A 532 -13.54 9.30 14.47
N ALA A 533 -12.73 10.34 14.63
CA ALA A 533 -13.21 11.72 14.68
C ALA A 533 -13.93 12.11 13.39
N TYR A 534 -13.36 11.80 12.24
CA TYR A 534 -13.96 12.07 10.94
C TYR A 534 -15.34 11.42 10.80
N ARG A 535 -15.49 10.13 11.13
CA ARG A 535 -16.76 9.40 11.05
C ARG A 535 -17.84 9.97 11.99
N ILE A 536 -17.44 10.38 13.18
CA ILE A 536 -18.36 11.09 14.10
C ILE A 536 -18.77 12.45 13.51
N GLY A 537 -17.82 13.18 12.91
CA GLY A 537 -18.11 14.42 12.18
C GLY A 537 -19.10 14.22 11.04
N GLU A 538 -18.94 13.18 10.24
CA GLU A 538 -19.88 12.81 9.18
C GLU A 538 -21.27 12.47 9.75
N ALA A 539 -21.34 11.73 10.86
CA ALA A 539 -22.62 11.42 11.49
C ALA A 539 -23.36 12.68 11.96
N PHE A 540 -22.66 13.64 12.57
CA PHE A 540 -23.25 14.95 12.92
C PHE A 540 -23.68 15.73 11.70
N TYR A 541 -22.90 15.69 10.62
CA TYR A 541 -23.21 16.34 9.35
C TYR A 541 -24.50 15.79 8.74
N GLN A 542 -24.68 14.47 8.73
CA GLN A 542 -25.85 13.79 8.18
C GLN A 542 -27.15 14.12 8.93
N ILE A 543 -27.09 14.43 10.22
CA ILE A 543 -28.23 14.88 11.01
C ILE A 543 -28.38 16.41 11.03
N ASN A 544 -27.70 17.14 10.13
CA ASN A 544 -27.68 18.59 10.02
C ASN A 544 -27.15 19.35 11.26
N ASN A 545 -26.40 18.68 12.14
CA ASN A 545 -25.67 19.34 13.25
C ASN A 545 -24.28 19.80 12.79
N VAL A 546 -24.25 20.87 12.00
CA VAL A 546 -23.02 21.37 11.38
C VAL A 546 -21.97 21.83 12.41
N ARG A 547 -22.39 22.31 13.61
CA ARG A 547 -21.46 22.70 14.68
C ARG A 547 -20.77 21.48 15.33
N GLY A 548 -21.55 20.42 15.55
CA GLY A 548 -20.98 19.15 16.01
C GLY A 548 -20.01 18.57 14.97
N ALA A 549 -20.39 18.58 13.70
CA ALA A 549 -19.54 18.14 12.60
C ALA A 549 -18.21 18.93 12.56
N GLU A 550 -18.25 20.28 12.63
CA GLU A 550 -17.07 21.12 12.65
C GLU A 550 -16.10 20.74 13.79
N ALA A 551 -16.60 20.54 15.02
CA ALA A 551 -15.77 20.21 16.17
C ALA A 551 -14.97 18.92 15.93
N PHE A 552 -15.62 17.87 15.42
CA PHE A 552 -14.99 16.59 15.17
C PHE A 552 -14.11 16.59 13.91
N TYR A 553 -14.44 17.33 12.86
CA TYR A 553 -13.56 17.52 11.70
C TYR A 553 -12.29 18.31 12.07
N ARG A 554 -12.38 19.32 12.93
CA ARG A 554 -11.20 20.01 13.48
C ARG A 554 -10.30 19.04 14.23
N LYS A 555 -10.89 18.12 14.99
CA LYS A 555 -10.13 17.07 15.69
C LYS A 555 -9.42 16.15 14.72
N ALA A 556 -10.11 15.67 13.68
CA ALA A 556 -9.52 14.83 12.63
C ALA A 556 -8.35 15.52 11.94
N VAL A 557 -8.51 16.79 11.55
CA VAL A 557 -7.44 17.61 10.94
C VAL A 557 -6.26 17.84 11.90
N ALA A 558 -6.51 18.05 13.18
CA ALA A 558 -5.44 18.24 14.17
C ALA A 558 -4.60 16.97 14.38
N LEU A 559 -5.22 15.81 14.27
CA LEU A 559 -4.54 14.51 14.39
C LEU A 559 -3.83 14.12 13.09
N ALA A 560 -4.47 14.32 11.94
CA ALA A 560 -3.96 13.94 10.63
C ALA A 560 -4.09 15.07 9.60
N PRO A 561 -3.23 16.10 9.66
CA PRO A 561 -3.38 17.33 8.87
C PRO A 561 -3.17 17.15 7.38
N TYR A 562 -2.49 16.08 6.96
CA TYR A 562 -2.21 15.77 5.56
C TYR A 562 -3.17 14.77 4.94
N VAL A 563 -4.23 14.35 5.64
CA VAL A 563 -5.39 13.70 5.03
C VAL A 563 -6.28 14.80 4.46
N LEU A 564 -6.18 15.04 3.16
CA LEU A 564 -6.82 16.19 2.50
C LEU A 564 -8.34 16.13 2.56
N GLU A 565 -8.92 14.94 2.61
CA GLU A 565 -10.35 14.75 2.76
C GLU A 565 -10.87 15.31 4.10
N PHE A 566 -10.13 15.17 5.21
CA PHE A 566 -10.53 15.76 6.49
C PHE A 566 -10.59 17.28 6.42
N ASN A 567 -9.60 17.88 5.76
CA ASN A 567 -9.58 19.32 5.52
C ASN A 567 -10.74 19.77 4.62
N ASN A 568 -11.04 18.99 3.56
CA ASN A 568 -12.15 19.26 2.65
C ASN A 568 -13.49 19.29 3.39
N LYS A 569 -13.76 18.32 4.26
CA LYS A 569 -14.99 18.25 5.06
C LYS A 569 -15.08 19.35 6.10
N LEU A 570 -13.98 19.70 6.73
CA LEU A 570 -13.94 20.86 7.62
C LEU A 570 -14.26 22.15 6.85
N GLY A 571 -13.66 22.34 5.68
CA GLY A 571 -13.97 23.47 4.81
C GLY A 571 -15.45 23.52 4.41
N ALA A 572 -16.05 22.39 4.06
CA ALA A 572 -17.47 22.30 3.71
C ALA A 572 -18.38 22.67 4.91
N ALA A 573 -18.07 22.18 6.11
CA ALA A 573 -18.83 22.53 7.33
C ALA A 573 -18.72 24.04 7.66
N LEU A 574 -17.59 24.68 7.39
CA LEU A 574 -17.39 26.12 7.56
C LEU A 574 -18.18 26.92 6.51
N VAL A 575 -18.21 26.47 5.26
CA VAL A 575 -19.00 27.09 4.19
C VAL A 575 -20.50 27.12 4.57
N LEU A 576 -21.05 26.03 5.09
CA LEU A 576 -22.45 25.96 5.54
C LEU A 576 -22.75 26.94 6.68
N GLN A 577 -21.73 27.34 7.46
CA GLN A 577 -21.85 28.33 8.52
C GLN A 577 -21.52 29.77 8.07
N ASN A 578 -21.31 29.98 6.76
CA ASN A 578 -20.88 31.23 6.16
C ASN A 578 -19.52 31.75 6.69
N LYS A 579 -18.66 30.86 7.26
CA LYS A 579 -17.31 31.19 7.70
C LYS A 579 -16.33 31.15 6.50
N PHE A 580 -16.62 31.95 5.46
CA PHE A 580 -15.95 31.87 4.15
C PHE A 580 -14.44 32.12 4.21
N ASP A 581 -13.96 33.05 5.02
CA ASP A 581 -12.53 33.37 5.08
C ASP A 581 -11.71 32.24 5.70
N GLU A 582 -12.26 31.54 6.68
CA GLU A 582 -11.61 30.38 7.29
C GLU A 582 -11.62 29.18 6.34
N ALA A 583 -12.77 28.92 5.71
CA ALA A 583 -12.89 27.86 4.70
C ALA A 583 -11.94 28.08 3.51
N GLU A 584 -11.79 29.32 3.05
CA GLU A 584 -10.87 29.64 1.96
C GLU A 584 -9.39 29.36 2.31
N LYS A 585 -8.97 29.63 3.56
CA LYS A 585 -7.62 29.26 4.03
C LYS A 585 -7.39 27.75 3.97
N ILE A 586 -8.40 26.96 4.34
CA ILE A 586 -8.33 25.50 4.28
C ILE A 586 -8.24 25.02 2.82
N TYR A 587 -9.07 25.54 1.92
CA TYR A 587 -9.00 25.15 0.51
C TYR A 587 -7.71 25.61 -0.17
N ASN A 588 -7.16 26.77 0.23
CA ASN A 588 -5.83 27.19 -0.21
C ASN A 588 -4.74 26.21 0.25
N PHE A 589 -4.82 25.73 1.50
CA PHE A 589 -3.91 24.69 1.98
C PHE A 589 -4.04 23.41 1.16
N ILE A 590 -5.25 22.90 0.96
CA ILE A 590 -5.47 21.70 0.14
C ILE A 590 -4.89 21.86 -1.26
N LEU A 591 -5.16 22.99 -1.94
CA LEU A 591 -4.69 23.25 -3.29
C LEU A 591 -3.18 23.51 -3.37
N THR A 592 -2.53 23.86 -2.26
CA THR A 592 -1.06 23.91 -2.16
C THR A 592 -0.49 22.50 -2.06
N GLN A 593 -1.19 21.57 -1.39
CA GLN A 593 -0.79 20.18 -1.27
C GLN A 593 -1.08 19.40 -2.56
N ASP A 594 -2.29 19.53 -3.08
CA ASP A 594 -2.74 18.92 -4.34
C ASP A 594 -3.50 19.96 -5.19
N PRO A 595 -2.85 20.55 -6.20
CA PRO A 595 -3.47 21.55 -7.07
C PRO A 595 -4.64 21.02 -7.93
N GLU A 596 -4.82 19.69 -7.98
CA GLU A 596 -5.83 19.00 -8.76
C GLU A 596 -6.95 18.41 -7.89
N PHE A 597 -7.01 18.75 -6.60
CA PHE A 597 -8.04 18.29 -5.69
C PHE A 597 -9.39 18.92 -6.06
N ILE A 598 -10.20 18.16 -6.81
CA ILE A 598 -11.43 18.63 -7.48
C ILE A 598 -12.41 19.29 -6.52
N SER A 599 -12.69 18.64 -5.38
CA SER A 599 -13.64 19.17 -4.40
C SER A 599 -13.19 20.51 -3.81
N ALA A 600 -11.87 20.71 -3.61
CA ALA A 600 -11.35 21.99 -3.13
C ALA A 600 -11.46 23.11 -4.19
N LEU A 601 -11.21 22.79 -5.47
CA LEU A 601 -11.42 23.73 -6.56
C LEU A 601 -12.89 24.16 -6.61
N THR A 602 -13.80 23.19 -6.56
CA THR A 602 -15.26 23.40 -6.62
C THR A 602 -15.77 24.23 -5.45
N ASN A 603 -15.37 23.89 -4.22
CA ASN A 603 -15.80 24.59 -3.02
C ASN A 603 -15.18 25.98 -2.90
N LYS A 604 -13.91 26.15 -3.28
CA LYS A 604 -13.29 27.47 -3.35
C LYS A 604 -13.96 28.35 -4.40
N GLY A 605 -14.34 27.78 -5.57
CA GLY A 605 -15.12 28.47 -6.58
C GLY A 605 -16.47 28.97 -6.03
N TYR A 606 -17.17 28.14 -5.23
CA TYR A 606 -18.39 28.57 -4.56
C TYR A 606 -18.16 29.74 -3.60
N ILE A 607 -17.09 29.74 -2.81
CA ILE A 607 -16.74 30.85 -1.93
C ILE A 607 -16.49 32.13 -2.75
N GLN A 608 -15.74 32.05 -3.87
CA GLN A 608 -15.49 33.20 -4.73
C GLN A 608 -16.80 33.78 -5.31
N LEU A 609 -17.70 32.92 -5.75
CA LEU A 609 -19.02 33.34 -6.26
C LEU A 609 -19.83 34.06 -5.17
N ARG A 610 -19.82 33.53 -3.93
CA ARG A 610 -20.52 34.14 -2.79
C ARG A 610 -19.91 35.49 -2.36
N LYS A 611 -18.62 35.70 -2.63
CA LYS A 611 -17.89 36.97 -2.44
C LYS A 611 -18.06 37.96 -3.60
N GLY A 612 -18.78 37.58 -4.68
CA GLY A 612 -18.98 38.41 -5.87
C GLY A 612 -17.87 38.30 -6.92
N ASN A 613 -16.88 37.45 -6.72
CA ASN A 613 -15.74 37.24 -7.63
C ASN A 613 -16.09 36.20 -8.73
N ALA A 614 -17.07 36.51 -9.57
CA ALA A 614 -17.67 35.57 -10.51
C ALA A 614 -16.64 34.96 -11.51
N GLU A 615 -15.70 35.75 -12.07
CA GLU A 615 -14.69 35.28 -12.99
C GLU A 615 -13.71 34.27 -12.34
N GLN A 616 -13.31 34.52 -11.09
CA GLN A 616 -12.46 33.60 -10.35
C GLN A 616 -13.19 32.28 -10.06
N ALA A 617 -14.49 32.37 -9.72
CA ALA A 617 -15.31 31.21 -9.51
C ALA A 617 -15.38 30.35 -10.80
N LYS A 618 -15.63 30.98 -11.95
CA LYS A 618 -15.70 30.30 -13.25
C LYS A 618 -14.38 29.57 -13.57
N THR A 619 -13.25 30.25 -13.39
CA THR A 619 -11.92 29.65 -13.63
C THR A 619 -11.70 28.41 -12.79
N LEU A 620 -12.11 28.41 -11.52
CA LEU A 620 -11.96 27.25 -10.62
C LEU A 620 -12.89 26.10 -11.03
N TYR A 621 -14.14 26.40 -11.43
CA TYR A 621 -15.07 25.39 -11.91
C TYR A 621 -14.63 24.78 -13.24
N ASP A 622 -14.14 25.59 -14.17
CA ASP A 622 -13.59 25.11 -15.44
C ASP A 622 -12.40 24.19 -15.23
N LYS A 623 -11.52 24.54 -14.28
CA LYS A 623 -10.39 23.67 -13.90
C LYS A 623 -10.88 22.35 -13.31
N ALA A 624 -11.89 22.37 -12.43
CA ALA A 624 -12.47 21.16 -11.85
C ALA A 624 -13.06 20.24 -12.94
N LEU A 625 -13.82 20.82 -13.89
CA LEU A 625 -14.43 20.07 -14.99
C LEU A 625 -13.39 19.60 -16.03
N ALA A 626 -12.27 20.30 -16.19
CA ALA A 626 -11.16 19.86 -17.03
C ALA A 626 -10.46 18.61 -16.41
N LEU A 627 -10.47 18.47 -15.10
CA LEU A 627 -9.95 17.29 -14.39
C LEU A 627 -10.98 16.17 -14.32
N SER A 628 -12.25 16.52 -14.08
CA SER A 628 -13.36 15.57 -14.01
C SER A 628 -14.60 16.12 -14.70
N PRO A 629 -14.84 15.78 -15.97
CA PRO A 629 -15.93 16.32 -16.76
C PRO A 629 -17.32 15.93 -16.27
N ASP A 630 -17.38 14.91 -15.43
CA ASP A 630 -18.60 14.39 -14.83
C ASP A 630 -18.73 14.73 -13.33
N ASP A 631 -17.91 15.65 -12.78
CA ASP A 631 -18.06 16.02 -11.37
C ASP A 631 -19.39 16.72 -11.15
N LYS A 632 -20.31 16.05 -10.43
CA LYS A 632 -21.68 16.51 -10.21
C LYS A 632 -21.71 17.89 -9.58
N GLN A 633 -20.87 18.13 -8.56
CA GLN A 633 -20.90 19.42 -7.85
C GLN A 633 -20.37 20.56 -8.70
N ALA A 634 -19.29 20.32 -9.47
CA ALA A 634 -18.77 21.32 -10.40
C ALA A 634 -19.79 21.66 -11.50
N MET A 635 -20.45 20.64 -12.07
CA MET A 635 -21.53 20.83 -13.05
C MET A 635 -22.71 21.65 -12.48
N MET A 636 -23.13 21.34 -11.25
CA MET A 636 -24.17 22.11 -10.55
C MET A 636 -23.74 23.55 -10.26
N ASN A 637 -22.49 23.74 -9.85
CA ASN A 637 -21.96 25.07 -9.54
C ASN A 637 -21.81 25.95 -10.79
N ILE A 638 -21.48 25.37 -11.95
CA ILE A 638 -21.50 26.07 -13.24
C ILE A 638 -22.94 26.54 -13.58
N ALA A 639 -23.95 25.71 -13.38
CA ALA A 639 -25.34 26.13 -13.57
C ALA A 639 -25.69 27.29 -12.62
N GLY A 640 -25.30 27.20 -11.35
CA GLY A 640 -25.44 28.28 -10.37
C GLY A 640 -24.70 29.57 -10.78
N TRP A 641 -23.49 29.45 -11.38
CA TRP A 641 -22.77 30.60 -11.92
C TRP A 641 -23.54 31.28 -13.07
N TYR A 642 -24.10 30.51 -14.01
CA TYR A 642 -24.92 31.07 -15.07
C TYR A 642 -26.20 31.77 -14.53
N ILE A 643 -26.80 31.24 -13.46
CA ILE A 643 -27.92 31.91 -12.78
C ILE A 643 -27.45 33.25 -12.18
N PHE A 644 -26.34 33.27 -11.52
CA PHE A 644 -25.73 34.48 -10.93
C PHE A 644 -25.47 35.55 -11.99
N GLU A 645 -24.95 35.16 -13.15
CA GLU A 645 -24.70 36.03 -14.30
C GLU A 645 -25.96 36.35 -15.15
N LYS A 646 -27.15 35.92 -14.69
CA LYS A 646 -28.42 36.10 -15.38
C LYS A 646 -28.52 35.50 -16.79
N GLN A 647 -27.64 34.51 -17.08
CA GLN A 647 -27.60 33.78 -18.34
C GLN A 647 -28.54 32.57 -18.31
N ILE A 648 -29.84 32.82 -18.22
CA ILE A 648 -30.88 31.80 -17.90
C ILE A 648 -30.87 30.61 -18.89
N ASN A 649 -30.73 30.89 -20.21
CA ASN A 649 -30.69 29.81 -21.20
C ASN A 649 -29.53 28.86 -20.97
N LYS A 650 -28.33 29.38 -20.68
CA LYS A 650 -27.16 28.57 -20.41
C LYS A 650 -27.28 27.82 -19.09
N ALA A 651 -27.88 28.40 -18.07
CA ALA A 651 -28.20 27.72 -16.83
C ALA A 651 -29.12 26.52 -17.07
N GLN A 652 -30.19 26.68 -17.86
CA GLN A 652 -31.09 25.59 -18.21
C GLN A 652 -30.36 24.48 -19.01
N GLU A 653 -29.47 24.82 -19.96
CA GLU A 653 -28.68 23.86 -20.70
C GLU A 653 -27.76 23.10 -19.78
N SER A 654 -27.06 23.76 -18.83
CA SER A 654 -26.20 23.16 -17.84
C SER A 654 -26.97 22.21 -16.92
N LEU A 655 -28.13 22.59 -16.42
CA LEU A 655 -28.96 21.72 -15.59
C LEU A 655 -29.50 20.50 -16.37
N LYS A 656 -29.84 20.66 -17.65
CA LYS A 656 -30.20 19.52 -18.52
C LYS A 656 -28.99 18.56 -18.69
N ALA A 657 -27.79 19.08 -18.81
CA ALA A 657 -26.57 18.25 -18.88
C ALA A 657 -26.35 17.49 -17.57
N VAL A 658 -26.57 18.13 -16.41
CA VAL A 658 -26.56 17.44 -15.10
C VAL A 658 -27.58 16.31 -15.09
N LEU A 659 -28.83 16.57 -15.43
CA LEU A 659 -29.91 15.58 -15.39
C LEU A 659 -29.74 14.45 -16.40
N LYS A 660 -29.06 14.68 -17.51
CA LYS A 660 -28.68 13.62 -18.46
C LYS A 660 -27.72 12.61 -17.83
N LYS A 661 -26.80 13.08 -16.99
CA LYS A 661 -25.78 12.24 -16.32
C LYS A 661 -26.29 11.70 -14.98
N TYR A 662 -27.03 12.51 -14.25
CA TYR A 662 -27.59 12.25 -12.92
C TYR A 662 -29.11 12.46 -12.93
N PRO A 663 -29.91 11.49 -13.45
CA PRO A 663 -31.35 11.66 -13.66
C PRO A 663 -32.14 11.92 -12.36
N ASP A 664 -31.60 11.48 -11.22
CA ASP A 664 -32.27 11.58 -9.91
C ASP A 664 -31.85 12.81 -9.08
N GLU A 665 -31.02 13.72 -9.66
CA GLU A 665 -30.62 14.93 -8.95
C GLU A 665 -31.76 15.89 -8.72
N VAL A 666 -32.29 15.87 -7.49
CA VAL A 666 -33.52 16.65 -7.10
C VAL A 666 -33.29 18.14 -7.25
N GLN A 667 -32.15 18.66 -6.78
CA GLN A 667 -31.84 20.08 -6.84
C GLN A 667 -31.80 20.60 -8.29
N ALA A 668 -31.24 19.81 -9.22
CA ALA A 668 -31.23 20.19 -10.63
C ALA A 668 -32.63 20.23 -11.24
N LYS A 669 -33.50 19.27 -10.87
CA LYS A 669 -34.91 19.25 -11.30
C LYS A 669 -35.68 20.50 -10.82
N ASP A 670 -35.52 20.82 -9.54
CA ASP A 670 -36.22 21.96 -8.92
C ASP A 670 -35.76 23.29 -9.51
N LEU A 671 -34.43 23.49 -9.65
CA LEU A 671 -33.88 24.70 -10.28
C LEU A 671 -34.36 24.85 -11.74
N LEU A 672 -34.32 23.75 -12.51
CA LEU A 672 -34.78 23.79 -13.90
C LEU A 672 -36.27 24.17 -14.01
N LYS A 673 -37.11 23.61 -13.13
CA LYS A 673 -38.55 23.95 -13.05
C LYS A 673 -38.78 25.42 -12.71
N GLN A 674 -38.01 25.95 -11.70
CA GLN A 674 -38.11 27.36 -11.33
C GLN A 674 -37.70 28.29 -12.48
N LEU A 675 -36.60 28.01 -13.17
CA LEU A 675 -36.13 28.83 -14.29
C LEU A 675 -37.10 28.78 -15.50
N SER A 676 -37.80 27.65 -15.71
CA SER A 676 -38.77 27.50 -16.80
C SER A 676 -40.11 28.19 -16.51
N ALA A 677 -40.42 28.50 -15.25
CA ALA A 677 -41.63 29.20 -14.86
C ALA A 677 -41.50 30.74 -14.99
N HIS A 678 -40.25 31.24 -15.13
CA HIS A 678 -39.96 32.67 -15.24
C HIS A 678 -39.46 33.08 -16.64
N THR A 679 -39.44 32.16 -17.59
CA THR A 679 -39.30 32.38 -19.05
C THR A 679 -40.61 32.22 -19.75
#